data_a44612703f42bbc1a8fcaa0fc2cfa64e
#
_entry.id   a44612703f42bbc1a8fcaa0fc2cfa64e
#
_cell.length_a   1.000
_cell.length_b   1.000
_cell.length_c   1.000
_cell.angle_alpha   90.00
_cell.angle_beta   90.00
_cell.angle_gamma   90.00
#
_symmetry.space_group_name_H-M   'P 1'
#
loop_
_entity.id
_entity.type
_entity.pdbx_description
1 polymer ?
#
loop_
_entity_poly.entity_id
_entity_poly.type
_entity_poly.pdbx_seq_one_letter_code
_entity_poly.pdbx_strand_id
1 'polypeptide(L)'
;MYAISSLGVGLGCPGLFTGAAHGETTGARPPSPVVKDRQPLASSAFFFLPLGSIRPRGWLSEQLRIQANGLTGHLGEVWNDVGPNSGWLGGSGESWERGPYYLDGLLPLAYLLDDARLKAIAQKFVDWTLEHGWSNGMIGPAKNDDWWPRIVMLKALTQYQELTGDSRVLPLMDKYFRYQLAELSKRPLRDWGKFRWQDEVLSVIWLYNRTGSAYLLDLARMLHQQGFDWTGSFDDFRFKEKITAEYIKLEKGEGLADLALATHGVNNGQAIKCGPVWSQVSGSVEDRKAVFHMIEELNRYHGLPNGMFSCDEHLSGRDPSQGSELCTVVEYMFSLERSLAITGDVSLADRLEKLAYNALPGTLTDDMWAHQYNQEPNQVECSLHHKPWVTDGPESNLFGLEPNFGCCTANYHQGWPKFANSLWMFSGAQENDHEDGLVAVAYAPSEVHTRVRDTPLHVIEETDYPFRGSIRMTVVPETPVAFPLRLRIPGWASGATIRVNGEKLQDPEAGTFARIERTWRAGDRIEIVFPMRLRTSRWFNDSISIERGPLVFSYGIGEDWVKLRDNRLKSSDWQVFPTTPWNYALNLNAESPEAGIMVSETEVGPRPFGREHPPVRLRVKARQIAPWRGDDGAANPLPQSPITSELQEEILTLVPYATTKLRITAFPQLKS
;
A
#
# COMPACT_ATOMS: atom_id res chain seq x y z
N MET A 1 15.94 66.13 29.77
CA MET A 1 15.34 67.47 29.76
C MET A 1 13.98 67.34 29.09
N TYR A 2 13.01 67.59 29.88
CA TYR A 2 11.74 68.35 29.71
C TYR A 2 10.93 68.03 28.41
N ALA A 3 9.61 67.87 28.38
CA ALA A 3 8.51 68.03 29.37
C ALA A 3 7.22 67.70 28.56
N ILE A 4 6.30 66.91 29.08
CA ILE A 4 5.02 67.26 29.69
C ILE A 4 4.05 68.06 28.77
N SER A 5 2.91 67.49 28.52
CA SER A 5 1.47 67.79 28.79
C SER A 5 0.67 67.97 27.52
N SER A 6 -0.64 67.69 27.37
CA SER A 6 -1.71 67.48 28.34
C SER A 6 -2.99 67.02 27.60
N LEU A 7 -3.75 66.20 28.29
CA LEU A 7 -5.22 66.14 28.35
C LEU A 7 -6.13 66.70 27.23
N GLY A 8 -7.00 65.82 26.73
CA GLY A 8 -8.25 66.16 26.09
C GLY A 8 -9.26 65.01 26.22
N VAL A 9 -10.27 65.20 27.11
CA VAL A 9 -11.41 64.34 27.35
C VAL A 9 -12.45 64.53 26.24
N GLY A 10 -12.94 63.45 25.65
CA GLY A 10 -14.08 63.44 24.75
C GLY A 10 -14.92 62.17 24.88
N LEU A 11 -16.07 62.30 25.52
CA LEU A 11 -17.12 61.29 25.57
C LEU A 11 -17.78 61.07 24.17
N GLY A 12 -18.12 59.82 23.86
CA GLY A 12 -19.01 59.54 22.72
C GLY A 12 -19.18 58.10 22.34
N CYS A 13 -20.21 57.48 22.85
CA CYS A 13 -21.10 56.40 22.34
C CYS A 13 -20.58 55.15 21.58
N PRO A 14 -21.21 53.99 21.77
CA PRO A 14 -20.72 52.68 21.29
C PRO A 14 -21.15 52.43 19.85
N GLY A 15 -20.16 52.24 18.99
CA GLY A 15 -20.34 51.75 17.64
C GLY A 15 -20.23 50.22 17.59
N LEU A 16 -21.25 49.57 17.08
CA LEU A 16 -21.32 48.15 16.73
C LEU A 16 -20.17 47.77 15.78
N PHE A 17 -19.22 47.00 16.24
CA PHE A 17 -18.29 46.30 15.36
C PHE A 17 -18.96 45.04 14.82
N THR A 18 -19.53 45.10 13.63
CA THR A 18 -19.78 43.95 12.80
C THR A 18 -18.45 43.51 12.15
N GLY A 19 -17.71 42.66 12.81
CA GLY A 19 -16.58 41.97 12.22
C GLY A 19 -17.09 40.92 11.23
N ALA A 20 -17.14 41.27 9.95
CA ALA A 20 -17.26 40.27 8.90
C ALA A 20 -15.94 39.51 8.79
N ALA A 21 -15.91 38.32 9.38
CA ALA A 21 -14.90 37.33 9.06
C ALA A 21 -15.19 36.86 7.62
N HIS A 22 -14.52 37.43 6.65
CA HIS A 22 -14.36 36.81 5.33
C HIS A 22 -13.45 35.60 5.50
N GLY A 23 -14.03 34.47 5.89
CA GLY A 23 -13.46 33.18 5.59
C GLY A 23 -13.57 32.99 4.08
N GLU A 24 -12.47 33.13 3.35
CA GLU A 24 -12.36 32.61 2.01
C GLU A 24 -12.61 31.10 2.09
N THR A 25 -13.83 30.67 1.84
CA THR A 25 -14.12 29.31 1.42
C THR A 25 -13.45 29.16 0.06
N THR A 26 -12.25 28.58 0.06
CA THR A 26 -11.69 28.01 -1.16
C THR A 26 -12.73 27.05 -1.68
N GLY A 27 -13.44 27.47 -2.73
CA GLY A 27 -14.51 26.70 -3.33
C GLY A 27 -13.95 25.37 -3.83
N ALA A 28 -14.12 24.32 -3.02
CA ALA A 28 -13.78 22.98 -3.42
C ALA A 28 -14.53 22.67 -4.72
N ARG A 29 -13.80 22.36 -5.78
CA ARG A 29 -14.39 21.91 -7.04
C ARG A 29 -15.34 20.75 -6.74
N PRO A 30 -16.56 20.72 -7.30
CA PRO A 30 -17.44 19.58 -7.10
C PRO A 30 -16.72 18.31 -7.53
N PRO A 31 -16.85 17.18 -6.77
CA PRO A 31 -16.17 15.95 -7.09
C PRO A 31 -16.53 15.51 -8.52
N SER A 32 -15.52 15.08 -9.26
CA SER A 32 -15.69 14.54 -10.60
C SER A 32 -16.63 13.33 -10.56
N PRO A 33 -17.42 13.06 -11.60
CA PRO A 33 -18.25 11.87 -11.64
C PRO A 33 -17.37 10.61 -11.67
N VAL A 34 -17.86 9.52 -11.05
CA VAL A 34 -17.23 8.21 -11.15
C VAL A 34 -17.30 7.72 -12.59
N VAL A 35 -16.18 7.32 -13.15
CA VAL A 35 -16.11 6.77 -14.52
C VAL A 35 -16.22 5.25 -14.43
N LYS A 36 -17.33 4.72 -14.95
CA LYS A 36 -17.59 3.27 -15.01
C LYS A 36 -16.97 2.65 -16.27
N ASP A 37 -16.88 1.33 -16.29
CA ASP A 37 -16.40 0.60 -17.47
C ASP A 37 -17.35 0.76 -18.65
N ARG A 38 -16.78 1.08 -19.81
CA ARG A 38 -17.53 1.27 -21.07
C ARG A 38 -17.60 -0.06 -21.82
N GLN A 39 -18.76 -0.42 -22.35
CA GLN A 39 -18.90 -1.55 -23.26
C GLN A 39 -17.89 -1.48 -24.43
N PRO A 40 -17.27 -2.60 -24.85
CA PRO A 40 -17.55 -3.99 -24.46
C PRO A 40 -16.76 -4.52 -23.27
N LEU A 41 -16.12 -3.67 -22.45
CA LEU A 41 -15.42 -4.13 -21.26
C LEU A 41 -16.39 -4.82 -20.29
N ALA A 42 -15.92 -5.92 -19.69
CA ALA A 42 -16.64 -6.55 -18.59
C ALA A 42 -16.60 -5.65 -17.36
N SER A 43 -17.75 -5.48 -16.69
CA SER A 43 -17.89 -4.57 -15.57
C SER A 43 -17.12 -4.99 -14.33
N SER A 44 -16.47 -4.04 -13.70
CA SER A 44 -15.92 -4.18 -12.34
C SER A 44 -17.04 -4.25 -11.30
N ALA A 45 -16.76 -4.90 -10.18
CA ALA A 45 -17.68 -4.94 -9.04
C ALA A 45 -17.78 -3.56 -8.36
N PHE A 46 -16.65 -2.88 -8.26
CA PHE A 46 -16.52 -1.55 -7.67
C PHE A 46 -15.68 -0.64 -8.56
N PHE A 47 -15.84 0.67 -8.36
CA PHE A 47 -15.11 1.71 -9.07
C PHE A 47 -14.42 2.63 -8.07
N PHE A 48 -13.19 3.03 -8.35
CA PHE A 48 -12.51 4.00 -7.51
C PHE A 48 -13.27 5.33 -7.52
N LEU A 49 -13.37 5.92 -6.33
CA LEU A 49 -13.77 7.32 -6.26
C LEU A 49 -12.67 8.19 -6.87
N PRO A 50 -13.03 9.30 -7.54
CA PRO A 50 -12.03 10.22 -8.07
C PRO A 50 -11.05 10.64 -6.97
N LEU A 51 -9.79 10.72 -7.32
CA LEU A 51 -8.74 11.12 -6.37
C LEU A 51 -9.06 12.49 -5.78
N GLY A 52 -8.92 12.64 -4.45
CA GLY A 52 -9.37 13.82 -3.71
C GLY A 52 -10.79 13.74 -3.14
N SER A 53 -11.56 12.70 -3.47
CA SER A 53 -12.86 12.43 -2.85
C SER A 53 -12.72 11.94 -1.41
N ILE A 54 -11.62 11.24 -1.08
CA ILE A 54 -11.33 10.76 0.27
C ILE A 54 -10.33 11.69 0.93
N ARG A 55 -10.60 12.10 2.15
CA ARG A 55 -9.71 12.92 2.97
C ARG A 55 -9.32 12.15 4.24
N PRO A 56 -8.02 11.95 4.49
CA PRO A 56 -7.55 11.27 5.70
C PRO A 56 -7.82 12.11 6.94
N ARG A 57 -8.13 11.44 8.07
CA ARG A 57 -8.33 12.04 9.39
C ARG A 57 -7.47 11.35 10.45
N GLY A 58 -7.51 11.85 11.68
CA GLY A 58 -6.89 11.21 12.83
C GLY A 58 -5.45 10.74 12.56
N TRP A 59 -5.15 9.53 12.99
CA TRP A 59 -3.83 8.93 12.83
C TRP A 59 -3.42 8.74 11.36
N LEU A 60 -4.38 8.51 10.43
CA LEU A 60 -4.05 8.35 9.00
C LEU A 60 -3.56 9.67 8.40
N SER A 61 -4.20 10.79 8.75
CA SER A 61 -3.73 12.11 8.33
C SER A 61 -2.32 12.41 8.85
N GLU A 62 -2.03 12.06 10.12
CA GLU A 62 -0.70 12.25 10.68
C GLU A 62 0.34 11.33 10.00
N GLN A 63 0.00 10.08 9.71
CA GLN A 63 0.87 9.15 8.99
C GLN A 63 1.27 9.69 7.61
N LEU A 64 0.32 10.24 6.86
CA LEU A 64 0.61 10.89 5.58
C LEU A 64 1.44 12.19 5.75
N ARG A 65 1.22 12.96 6.83
CA ARG A 65 2.07 14.13 7.14
C ARG A 65 3.49 13.73 7.50
N ILE A 66 3.70 12.64 8.23
CA ILE A 66 5.03 12.09 8.50
C ILE A 66 5.72 11.77 7.17
N GLN A 67 5.02 11.08 6.26
CA GLN A 67 5.56 10.78 4.94
C GLN A 67 5.89 12.05 4.14
N ALA A 68 5.03 13.07 4.16
CA ALA A 68 5.24 14.35 3.49
C ALA A 68 6.41 15.16 4.07
N ASN A 69 6.68 15.00 5.36
CA ASN A 69 7.79 15.66 6.08
C ASN A 69 9.07 14.82 6.11
N GLY A 70 9.01 13.57 5.68
CA GLY A 70 10.12 12.63 5.51
C GLY A 70 10.69 12.67 4.09
N LEU A 71 11.23 11.54 3.66
CA LEU A 71 11.88 11.42 2.33
C LEU A 71 10.94 11.83 1.19
N THR A 72 9.66 11.47 1.23
CA THR A 72 8.75 11.78 0.11
C THR A 72 8.72 13.27 -0.23
N GLY A 73 8.63 14.13 0.78
CA GLY A 73 8.55 15.57 0.53
C GLY A 73 9.90 16.26 0.26
N HIS A 74 11.00 15.55 0.48
CA HIS A 74 12.36 16.08 0.39
C HIS A 74 13.27 15.28 -0.54
N LEU A 75 12.74 14.28 -1.26
CA LEU A 75 13.57 13.34 -1.99
C LEU A 75 14.48 14.01 -3.03
N GLY A 76 13.99 14.99 -3.79
CA GLY A 76 14.79 15.73 -4.76
C GLY A 76 15.88 16.64 -4.15
N GLU A 77 15.84 16.86 -2.82
CA GLU A 77 16.88 17.60 -2.11
C GLU A 77 18.02 16.71 -1.62
N VAL A 78 17.73 15.41 -1.38
CA VAL A 78 18.68 14.45 -0.81
C VAL A 78 19.17 13.43 -1.82
N TRP A 79 18.42 13.17 -2.89
CA TRP A 79 18.70 12.14 -3.89
C TRP A 79 18.69 12.72 -5.31
N ASN A 80 19.80 12.56 -6.01
CA ASN A 80 20.02 13.23 -7.30
C ASN A 80 19.12 12.73 -8.43
N ASP A 81 18.65 11.47 -8.38
CA ASP A 81 17.92 10.80 -9.44
C ASP A 81 16.54 11.43 -9.71
N VAL A 82 15.94 12.05 -8.68
CA VAL A 82 14.70 12.81 -8.80
C VAL A 82 14.90 14.30 -8.47
N GLY A 83 16.16 14.72 -8.35
CA GLY A 83 16.56 16.12 -8.17
C GLY A 83 16.49 16.92 -9.48
N PRO A 84 16.94 18.17 -9.48
CA PRO A 84 16.85 19.08 -10.64
C PRO A 84 17.50 18.56 -11.92
N ASN A 85 18.47 17.64 -11.82
CA ASN A 85 19.14 17.04 -12.97
C ASN A 85 18.48 15.75 -13.46
N SER A 86 17.33 15.36 -12.92
CA SER A 86 16.57 14.21 -13.43
C SER A 86 16.24 14.36 -14.90
N GLY A 87 16.35 13.29 -15.68
CA GLY A 87 15.95 13.26 -17.09
C GLY A 87 14.46 13.61 -17.29
N TRP A 88 13.61 13.28 -16.32
CA TRP A 88 12.18 13.61 -16.32
C TRP A 88 11.87 15.07 -15.90
N LEU A 89 12.92 15.88 -15.69
CA LEU A 89 12.89 17.33 -15.53
C LEU A 89 13.74 18.05 -16.59
N GLY A 90 14.14 17.32 -17.65
CA GLY A 90 14.97 17.84 -18.72
C GLY A 90 16.47 17.82 -18.45
N GLY A 91 16.91 17.26 -17.33
CA GLY A 91 18.31 17.11 -16.99
C GLY A 91 19.01 15.97 -17.71
N SER A 92 20.29 15.77 -17.38
CA SER A 92 21.14 14.72 -17.97
C SER A 92 21.28 13.46 -17.11
N GLY A 93 20.65 13.44 -15.91
CA GLY A 93 20.75 12.37 -14.93
C GLY A 93 19.86 11.17 -15.24
N GLU A 94 19.34 10.55 -14.18
CA GLU A 94 18.48 9.37 -14.29
C GLU A 94 17.29 9.66 -15.22
N SER A 95 17.06 8.77 -16.16
CA SER A 95 16.07 8.95 -17.23
C SER A 95 15.17 7.73 -17.44
N TRP A 96 15.21 6.76 -16.51
CA TRP A 96 14.44 5.53 -16.58
C TRP A 96 13.21 5.59 -15.66
N GLU A 97 13.10 4.78 -14.62
CA GLU A 97 11.85 4.62 -13.86
C GLU A 97 11.70 5.50 -12.62
N ARG A 98 12.80 6.10 -12.10
CA ARG A 98 12.80 6.69 -10.75
C ARG A 98 11.95 7.95 -10.64
N GLY A 99 12.04 8.83 -11.62
CA GLY A 99 11.16 10.01 -11.71
C GLY A 99 9.68 9.65 -11.79
N PRO A 100 9.25 8.76 -12.71
CA PRO A 100 7.88 8.26 -12.79
C PRO A 100 7.36 7.61 -11.52
N TYR A 101 8.13 6.73 -10.88
CA TYR A 101 7.76 6.09 -9.63
C TYR A 101 7.57 7.09 -8.50
N TYR A 102 8.51 8.02 -8.36
CA TYR A 102 8.38 9.09 -7.37
C TYR A 102 7.10 9.91 -7.58
N LEU A 103 6.81 10.29 -8.81
CA LEU A 103 5.60 11.04 -9.15
C LEU A 103 4.31 10.24 -8.87
N ASP A 104 4.29 8.93 -9.15
CA ASP A 104 3.15 8.04 -8.94
C ASP A 104 2.71 7.96 -7.45
N GLY A 105 3.66 8.15 -6.53
CA GLY A 105 3.37 8.24 -5.09
C GLY A 105 3.19 9.67 -4.57
N LEU A 106 3.94 10.64 -5.12
CA LEU A 106 3.91 12.03 -4.68
C LEU A 106 2.56 12.70 -5.01
N LEU A 107 1.99 12.44 -6.20
CA LEU A 107 0.72 13.02 -6.62
C LEU A 107 -0.41 12.75 -5.63
N PRO A 108 -0.77 11.50 -5.33
CA PRO A 108 -1.86 11.23 -4.40
C PRO A 108 -1.58 11.80 -3.00
N LEU A 109 -0.34 11.75 -2.51
CA LEU A 109 0.02 12.35 -1.22
C LEU A 109 -0.23 13.86 -1.21
N ALA A 110 0.22 14.57 -2.24
CA ALA A 110 0.11 16.02 -2.35
C ALA A 110 -1.34 16.50 -2.30
N TYR A 111 -2.23 15.75 -2.95
CA TYR A 111 -3.65 16.12 -3.03
C TYR A 111 -4.49 15.61 -1.86
N LEU A 112 -4.17 14.45 -1.26
CA LEU A 112 -4.80 13.98 -0.03
C LEU A 112 -4.55 14.94 1.15
N LEU A 113 -3.37 15.55 1.21
CA LEU A 113 -3.00 16.53 2.23
C LEU A 113 -3.33 17.97 1.84
N ASP A 114 -3.71 18.21 0.60
CA ASP A 114 -3.85 19.57 0.01
C ASP A 114 -2.58 20.43 0.17
N ASP A 115 -1.41 19.80 0.06
CA ASP A 115 -0.11 20.42 0.29
C ASP A 115 0.38 21.15 -0.96
N ALA A 116 0.42 22.47 -0.92
CA ALA A 116 0.83 23.31 -2.05
C ALA A 116 2.29 23.09 -2.47
N ARG A 117 3.20 22.79 -1.52
CA ARG A 117 4.62 22.53 -1.81
C ARG A 117 4.78 21.22 -2.58
N LEU A 118 4.13 20.15 -2.12
CA LEU A 118 4.20 18.86 -2.80
C LEU A 118 3.54 18.91 -4.19
N LYS A 119 2.41 19.63 -4.32
CA LYS A 119 1.77 19.88 -5.62
C LYS A 119 2.71 20.60 -6.59
N ALA A 120 3.45 21.61 -6.11
CA ALA A 120 4.41 22.34 -6.93
C ALA A 120 5.61 21.47 -7.35
N ILE A 121 6.05 20.52 -6.52
CA ILE A 121 7.09 19.54 -6.90
C ILE A 121 6.55 18.60 -7.99
N ALA A 122 5.39 17.99 -7.78
CA ALA A 122 4.76 17.08 -8.73
C ALA A 122 4.49 17.75 -10.09
N GLN A 123 4.02 19.01 -10.06
CA GLN A 123 3.70 19.78 -11.26
C GLN A 123 4.88 19.91 -12.22
N LYS A 124 6.11 20.01 -11.73
CA LYS A 124 7.31 20.11 -12.58
C LYS A 124 7.50 18.86 -13.46
N PHE A 125 7.32 17.68 -12.89
CA PHE A 125 7.41 16.42 -13.64
C PHE A 125 6.29 16.29 -14.66
N VAL A 126 5.07 16.68 -14.26
CA VAL A 126 3.90 16.64 -15.13
C VAL A 126 4.05 17.61 -16.30
N ASP A 127 4.36 18.87 -16.04
CA ASP A 127 4.50 19.88 -17.09
C ASP A 127 5.64 19.51 -18.05
N TRP A 128 6.78 19.10 -17.53
CA TRP A 128 7.87 18.67 -18.40
C TRP A 128 7.43 17.52 -19.31
N THR A 129 6.72 16.50 -18.78
CA THR A 129 6.25 15.36 -19.60
C THR A 129 5.22 15.79 -20.64
N LEU A 130 4.28 16.68 -20.28
CA LEU A 130 3.24 17.16 -21.19
C LEU A 130 3.79 18.07 -22.30
N GLU A 131 4.85 18.84 -22.03
CA GLU A 131 5.42 19.83 -22.95
C GLU A 131 6.50 19.28 -23.86
N HIS A 132 7.16 18.15 -23.46
CA HIS A 132 8.33 17.59 -24.16
C HIS A 132 8.05 16.23 -24.81
N GLY A 133 6.82 16.02 -25.28
CA GLY A 133 6.49 14.85 -26.11
C GLY A 133 7.23 14.89 -27.46
N TRP A 134 7.63 13.73 -27.96
CA TRP A 134 8.32 13.63 -29.25
C TRP A 134 7.35 13.84 -30.41
N SER A 135 7.87 14.25 -31.56
CA SER A 135 7.06 14.46 -32.77
C SER A 135 6.30 13.21 -33.22
N ASN A 136 6.89 12.01 -33.03
CA ASN A 136 6.28 10.72 -33.35
C ASN A 136 5.21 10.24 -32.37
N GLY A 137 5.07 10.85 -31.19
CA GLY A 137 4.13 10.48 -30.15
C GLY A 137 4.75 9.86 -28.89
N MET A 138 6.03 9.52 -28.92
CA MET A 138 6.75 9.06 -27.72
C MET A 138 6.79 10.15 -26.66
N ILE A 139 6.84 9.76 -25.38
CA ILE A 139 6.97 10.67 -24.25
C ILE A 139 8.24 10.36 -23.43
N GLY A 140 8.66 11.31 -22.63
CA GLY A 140 9.76 11.15 -21.69
C GLY A 140 11.15 11.38 -22.30
N PRO A 141 12.22 11.12 -21.52
CA PRO A 141 13.59 11.43 -21.89
C PRO A 141 14.07 10.73 -23.16
N ALA A 142 14.77 11.47 -24.03
CA ALA A 142 15.25 10.94 -25.32
C ALA A 142 16.38 9.90 -25.19
N LYS A 143 17.09 9.87 -24.07
CA LYS A 143 18.16 8.90 -23.81
C LYS A 143 17.67 7.47 -23.59
N ASN A 144 16.39 7.30 -23.38
CA ASN A 144 15.79 6.03 -23.04
C ASN A 144 14.54 5.80 -23.92
N ASP A 145 14.47 4.66 -24.59
CA ASP A 145 13.34 4.26 -25.43
C ASP A 145 12.53 3.08 -24.86
N ASP A 146 12.84 2.63 -23.62
CA ASP A 146 12.16 1.53 -22.96
C ASP A 146 10.68 1.87 -22.69
N TRP A 147 9.80 0.91 -22.90
CA TRP A 147 8.37 1.07 -22.63
C TRP A 147 8.08 1.21 -21.13
N TRP A 148 8.82 0.51 -20.28
CA TRP A 148 8.51 0.40 -18.86
C TRP A 148 8.40 1.75 -18.12
N PRO A 149 9.35 2.70 -18.20
CA PRO A 149 9.21 3.99 -17.52
C PRO A 149 8.00 4.79 -17.97
N ARG A 150 7.57 4.62 -19.22
CA ARG A 150 6.39 5.27 -19.79
C ARG A 150 5.11 4.69 -19.20
N ILE A 151 5.06 3.39 -18.96
CA ILE A 151 3.95 2.71 -18.28
C ILE A 151 3.73 3.33 -16.91
N VAL A 152 4.78 3.55 -16.14
CA VAL A 152 4.68 4.18 -14.80
C VAL A 152 4.26 5.65 -14.91
N MET A 153 4.83 6.40 -15.85
CA MET A 153 4.45 7.80 -16.06
C MET A 153 2.98 7.94 -16.46
N LEU A 154 2.48 7.04 -17.32
CA LEU A 154 1.06 7.03 -17.70
C LEU A 154 0.14 6.78 -16.49
N LYS A 155 0.52 5.88 -15.56
CA LYS A 155 -0.19 5.71 -14.28
C LYS A 155 -0.28 7.04 -13.50
N ALA A 156 0.82 7.76 -13.39
CA ALA A 156 0.85 9.06 -12.71
C ALA A 156 -0.02 10.10 -13.44
N LEU A 157 0.03 10.15 -14.77
CA LEU A 157 -0.79 11.07 -15.57
C LEU A 157 -2.29 10.79 -15.47
N THR A 158 -2.72 9.52 -15.34
CA THR A 158 -4.14 9.21 -15.09
C THR A 158 -4.61 9.82 -13.78
N GLN A 159 -3.83 9.70 -12.71
CA GLN A 159 -4.12 10.29 -11.41
C GLN A 159 -4.19 11.83 -11.50
N TYR A 160 -3.21 12.44 -12.16
CA TYR A 160 -3.15 13.89 -12.34
C TYR A 160 -4.38 14.42 -13.08
N GLN A 161 -4.81 13.74 -14.15
CA GLN A 161 -5.99 14.14 -14.90
C GLN A 161 -7.27 14.03 -14.05
N GLU A 162 -7.44 12.98 -13.25
CA GLU A 162 -8.58 12.83 -12.34
C GLU A 162 -8.64 13.95 -11.30
N LEU A 163 -7.49 14.37 -10.79
CA LEU A 163 -7.37 15.46 -9.81
C LEU A 163 -7.66 16.83 -10.39
N THR A 164 -7.14 17.12 -11.58
CA THR A 164 -7.09 18.46 -12.13
C THR A 164 -8.08 18.69 -13.27
N GLY A 165 -8.42 17.62 -14.00
CA GLY A 165 -9.14 17.70 -15.27
C GLY A 165 -8.32 18.35 -16.38
N ASP A 166 -6.98 18.34 -16.31
CA ASP A 166 -6.10 18.95 -17.30
C ASP A 166 -6.36 18.34 -18.68
N SER A 167 -6.80 19.19 -19.60
CA SER A 167 -7.20 18.80 -20.95
C SER A 167 -6.02 18.34 -21.83
N ARG A 168 -4.77 18.59 -21.43
CA ARG A 168 -3.57 18.19 -22.17
C ARG A 168 -3.30 16.70 -22.08
N VAL A 169 -3.76 16.02 -21.00
CA VAL A 169 -3.42 14.62 -20.70
C VAL A 169 -4.03 13.65 -21.71
N LEU A 170 -5.35 13.74 -21.97
CA LEU A 170 -6.02 12.79 -22.86
C LEU A 170 -5.44 12.80 -24.29
N PRO A 171 -5.22 13.97 -24.95
CA PRO A 171 -4.59 14.01 -26.25
C PRO A 171 -3.15 13.47 -26.29
N LEU A 172 -2.36 13.73 -25.23
CA LEU A 172 -1.02 13.19 -25.11
C LEU A 172 -1.03 11.66 -25.04
N MET A 173 -1.90 11.11 -24.18
CA MET A 173 -2.03 9.65 -24.04
C MET A 173 -2.55 8.99 -25.32
N ASP A 174 -3.55 9.60 -25.99
CA ASP A 174 -4.06 9.10 -27.27
C ASP A 174 -2.96 9.06 -28.35
N LYS A 175 -2.16 10.13 -28.44
CA LYS A 175 -1.04 10.18 -29.38
C LYS A 175 0.04 9.14 -29.05
N TYR A 176 0.38 8.96 -27.78
CA TYR A 176 1.34 7.97 -27.32
C TYR A 176 0.85 6.55 -27.64
N PHE A 177 -0.36 6.18 -27.30
CA PHE A 177 -0.89 4.84 -27.53
C PHE A 177 -1.05 4.51 -29.02
N ARG A 178 -1.36 5.48 -29.89
CA ARG A 178 -1.32 5.28 -31.34
C ARG A 178 0.09 5.00 -31.86
N TYR A 179 1.06 5.76 -31.37
CA TYR A 179 2.47 5.51 -31.66
C TYR A 179 2.90 4.12 -31.20
N GLN A 180 2.60 3.76 -29.98
CA GLN A 180 2.97 2.46 -29.43
C GLN A 180 2.34 1.30 -30.21
N LEU A 181 1.05 1.37 -30.51
CA LEU A 181 0.37 0.35 -31.33
C LEU A 181 1.05 0.14 -32.69
N ALA A 182 1.47 1.21 -33.33
CA ALA A 182 2.18 1.13 -34.62
C ALA A 182 3.60 0.59 -34.50
N GLU A 183 4.25 0.75 -33.35
CA GLU A 183 5.65 0.36 -33.16
C GLU A 183 5.83 -1.01 -32.48
N LEU A 184 4.86 -1.53 -31.74
CA LEU A 184 4.98 -2.80 -31.00
C LEU A 184 5.33 -4.01 -31.87
N SER A 185 4.96 -4.00 -33.15
CA SER A 185 5.37 -5.07 -34.11
C SER A 185 6.86 -5.04 -34.46
N LYS A 186 7.51 -3.86 -34.38
CA LYS A 186 8.93 -3.64 -34.66
C LYS A 186 9.77 -3.60 -33.37
N ARG A 187 9.18 -3.09 -32.29
CA ARG A 187 9.75 -2.95 -30.96
C ARG A 187 8.82 -3.61 -29.95
N PRO A 188 8.81 -4.95 -29.85
CA PRO A 188 7.94 -5.66 -28.91
C PRO A 188 8.26 -5.30 -27.46
N LEU A 189 7.36 -5.67 -26.56
CA LEU A 189 7.62 -5.61 -25.13
C LEU A 189 8.85 -6.46 -24.80
N ARG A 190 9.72 -5.91 -23.97
CA ARG A 190 10.93 -6.58 -23.51
C ARG A 190 11.11 -6.35 -21.99
N ASP A 191 11.93 -7.15 -21.38
CA ASP A 191 12.36 -7.01 -19.98
C ASP A 191 11.18 -6.66 -19.04
N TRP A 192 11.30 -5.58 -18.28
CA TRP A 192 10.30 -5.14 -17.33
C TRP A 192 8.92 -4.86 -17.96
N GLY A 193 8.88 -4.25 -19.14
CA GLY A 193 7.64 -3.98 -19.85
C GLY A 193 6.89 -5.26 -20.23
N LYS A 194 7.60 -6.33 -20.59
CA LYS A 194 7.03 -7.64 -20.92
C LYS A 194 6.39 -8.30 -19.67
N PHE A 195 7.02 -8.18 -18.51
CA PHE A 195 6.53 -8.79 -17.27
C PHE A 195 5.50 -7.93 -16.53
N ARG A 196 5.40 -6.65 -16.87
CA ARG A 196 4.52 -5.66 -16.22
C ARG A 196 3.47 -5.07 -17.18
N TRP A 197 3.15 -5.78 -18.25
CA TRP A 197 2.20 -5.36 -19.30
C TRP A 197 0.82 -4.97 -18.75
N GLN A 198 0.36 -5.61 -17.69
CA GLN A 198 -0.93 -5.36 -17.06
C GLN A 198 -1.05 -3.95 -16.47
N ASP A 199 0.06 -3.34 -16.07
CA ASP A 199 0.07 -1.95 -15.60
C ASP A 199 -0.23 -0.97 -16.74
N GLU A 200 0.23 -1.26 -17.96
CA GLU A 200 -0.11 -0.44 -19.12
C GLU A 200 -1.55 -0.64 -19.56
N VAL A 201 -2.05 -1.87 -19.54
CA VAL A 201 -3.45 -2.18 -19.86
C VAL A 201 -4.41 -1.41 -18.95
N LEU A 202 -4.07 -1.19 -17.67
CA LEU A 202 -4.87 -0.32 -16.79
C LEU A 202 -4.99 1.11 -17.35
N SER A 203 -3.89 1.70 -17.82
CA SER A 203 -3.89 3.05 -18.41
C SER A 203 -4.62 3.09 -19.75
N VAL A 204 -4.53 2.02 -20.54
CA VAL A 204 -5.27 1.86 -21.80
C VAL A 204 -6.77 1.78 -21.57
N ILE A 205 -7.22 0.94 -20.63
CA ILE A 205 -8.63 0.82 -20.20
C ILE A 205 -9.13 2.16 -19.65
N TRP A 206 -8.32 2.82 -18.82
CA TRP A 206 -8.65 4.13 -18.27
C TRP A 206 -8.96 5.17 -19.37
N LEU A 207 -8.13 5.22 -20.42
CA LEU A 207 -8.37 6.12 -21.54
C LEU A 207 -9.56 5.67 -22.38
N TYR A 208 -9.74 4.36 -22.59
CA TYR A 208 -10.87 3.81 -23.31
C TYR A 208 -12.21 4.20 -22.66
N ASN A 209 -12.31 4.07 -21.34
CA ASN A 209 -13.51 4.43 -20.60
C ASN A 209 -13.91 5.91 -20.79
N ARG A 210 -12.94 6.79 -21.06
CA ARG A 210 -13.16 8.23 -21.27
C ARG A 210 -13.43 8.61 -22.73
N THR A 211 -12.75 7.95 -23.66
CA THR A 211 -12.78 8.33 -25.09
C THR A 211 -13.66 7.41 -25.96
N GLY A 212 -13.77 6.12 -25.62
CA GLY A 212 -14.43 5.10 -26.44
C GLY A 212 -13.64 4.73 -27.72
N SER A 213 -12.39 5.10 -27.82
CA SER A 213 -11.54 4.85 -29.01
C SER A 213 -11.21 3.37 -29.16
N ALA A 214 -11.81 2.70 -30.16
CA ALA A 214 -11.75 1.24 -30.33
C ALA A 214 -10.32 0.68 -30.43
N TYR A 215 -9.38 1.40 -31.06
CA TYR A 215 -7.98 0.95 -31.22
C TYR A 215 -7.29 0.67 -29.88
N LEU A 216 -7.76 1.27 -28.78
CA LEU A 216 -7.23 1.02 -27.44
C LEU A 216 -7.45 -0.43 -26.99
N LEU A 217 -8.56 -1.04 -27.39
CA LEU A 217 -8.79 -2.46 -27.11
C LEU A 217 -7.89 -3.36 -27.95
N ASP A 218 -7.54 -2.94 -29.18
CA ASP A 218 -6.56 -3.66 -30.01
C ASP A 218 -5.15 -3.54 -29.41
N LEU A 219 -4.80 -2.37 -28.87
CA LEU A 219 -3.57 -2.18 -28.13
C LEU A 219 -3.52 -3.08 -26.87
N ALA A 220 -4.59 -3.12 -26.09
CA ALA A 220 -4.67 -3.98 -24.90
C ALA A 220 -4.45 -5.48 -25.26
N ARG A 221 -5.05 -5.95 -26.37
CA ARG A 221 -4.84 -7.31 -26.86
C ARG A 221 -3.40 -7.56 -27.29
N MET A 222 -2.77 -6.61 -27.97
CA MET A 222 -1.36 -6.71 -28.39
C MET A 222 -0.40 -6.73 -27.19
N LEU A 223 -0.64 -5.89 -26.19
CA LEU A 223 0.13 -5.88 -24.94
C LEU A 223 0.03 -7.22 -24.21
N HIS A 224 -1.17 -7.77 -24.09
CA HIS A 224 -1.37 -9.10 -23.50
C HIS A 224 -0.68 -10.21 -24.30
N GLN A 225 -0.79 -10.17 -25.63
CA GLN A 225 -0.16 -11.19 -26.50
C GLN A 225 1.37 -11.18 -26.42
N GLN A 226 1.98 -10.01 -26.23
CA GLN A 226 3.44 -9.84 -26.09
C GLN A 226 3.93 -9.97 -24.65
N GLY A 227 3.02 -9.81 -23.68
CA GLY A 227 3.30 -9.90 -22.27
C GLY A 227 3.67 -11.32 -21.81
N PHE A 228 4.27 -11.41 -20.64
CA PHE A 228 4.53 -12.71 -20.02
C PHE A 228 3.21 -13.35 -19.57
N ASP A 229 3.06 -14.64 -19.87
CA ASP A 229 1.87 -15.41 -19.45
C ASP A 229 1.95 -15.77 -17.97
N TRP A 230 1.50 -14.83 -17.13
CA TRP A 230 1.48 -15.03 -15.70
C TRP A 230 0.49 -16.12 -15.27
N THR A 231 -0.70 -16.17 -15.84
CA THR A 231 -1.72 -17.16 -15.48
C THR A 231 -1.21 -18.57 -15.76
N GLY A 232 -0.71 -18.83 -16.96
CA GLY A 232 -0.13 -20.13 -17.29
C GLY A 232 1.11 -20.46 -16.45
N SER A 233 1.93 -19.47 -16.08
CA SER A 233 3.08 -19.67 -15.19
C SER A 233 2.67 -20.07 -13.76
N PHE A 234 1.53 -19.60 -13.26
CA PHE A 234 1.00 -20.01 -11.96
C PHE A 234 0.20 -21.30 -12.00
N ASP A 235 -0.45 -21.60 -13.11
CA ASP A 235 -1.14 -22.92 -13.31
C ASP A 235 -0.13 -24.08 -13.27
N ASP A 236 1.10 -23.87 -13.74
CA ASP A 236 2.24 -24.78 -13.60
C ASP A 236 3.34 -24.16 -12.74
N PHE A 237 3.00 -23.81 -11.50
CA PHE A 237 3.92 -23.09 -10.62
C PHE A 237 5.13 -23.96 -10.25
N ARG A 238 6.28 -23.59 -10.83
CA ARG A 238 7.54 -24.35 -10.71
C ARG A 238 8.43 -23.88 -9.58
N PHE A 239 8.25 -22.66 -9.09
CA PHE A 239 9.14 -21.99 -8.12
C PHE A 239 8.74 -22.33 -6.69
N LYS A 240 8.81 -23.63 -6.30
CA LYS A 240 8.33 -24.14 -5.02
C LYS A 240 9.36 -24.04 -3.89
N GLU A 241 10.62 -23.82 -4.26
CA GLU A 241 11.75 -23.71 -3.35
C GLU A 241 12.37 -22.32 -3.46
N LYS A 242 13.25 -22.00 -2.51
CA LYS A 242 14.08 -20.80 -2.59
C LYS A 242 14.88 -20.80 -3.88
N ILE A 243 14.77 -19.72 -4.63
CA ILE A 243 15.59 -19.47 -5.82
C ILE A 243 17.03 -19.24 -5.37
N THR A 244 18.00 -19.86 -6.01
CA THR A 244 19.42 -19.72 -5.69
C THR A 244 20.18 -19.01 -6.81
N ALA A 245 21.33 -18.41 -6.48
CA ALA A 245 22.19 -17.79 -7.48
C ALA A 245 22.66 -18.78 -8.54
N GLU A 246 22.86 -20.07 -8.18
CA GLU A 246 23.18 -21.15 -9.11
C GLU A 246 22.03 -21.39 -10.09
N TYR A 247 20.80 -21.44 -9.63
CA TYR A 247 19.62 -21.62 -10.47
C TYR A 247 19.50 -20.51 -11.52
N ILE A 248 19.70 -19.26 -11.12
CA ILE A 248 19.72 -18.12 -12.05
C ILE A 248 20.92 -18.18 -13.01
N LYS A 249 22.09 -18.69 -12.58
CA LYS A 249 23.30 -18.81 -13.41
C LYS A 249 23.24 -19.98 -14.38
N LEU A 250 22.64 -21.10 -14.02
CA LEU A 250 22.56 -22.32 -14.84
C LEU A 250 21.77 -22.08 -16.12
N GLU A 251 20.84 -21.14 -16.12
CA GLU A 251 20.07 -20.78 -17.27
C GLU A 251 20.68 -19.63 -18.10
N LYS A 252 22.00 -19.38 -18.00
CA LYS A 252 22.74 -18.41 -18.85
C LYS A 252 22.87 -18.88 -20.30
N GLY A 253 21.74 -19.18 -20.92
CA GLY A 253 21.53 -19.38 -22.34
C GLY A 253 20.50 -18.39 -22.87
N GLU A 254 20.12 -18.50 -24.11
CA GLU A 254 19.00 -17.71 -24.65
C GLU A 254 17.73 -17.97 -23.83
N GLY A 255 17.22 -16.97 -23.11
CA GLY A 255 16.02 -17.09 -22.26
C GLY A 255 16.21 -16.82 -20.75
N LEU A 256 17.40 -16.52 -20.32
CA LEU A 256 17.71 -16.30 -18.92
C LEU A 256 17.02 -15.09 -18.29
N ALA A 257 16.88 -14.04 -19.07
CA ALA A 257 16.19 -12.83 -18.67
C ALA A 257 14.75 -13.14 -18.23
N ASP A 258 14.06 -14.05 -18.92
CA ASP A 258 12.68 -14.41 -18.61
C ASP A 258 12.57 -15.18 -17.29
N LEU A 259 13.47 -16.10 -16.97
CA LEU A 259 13.45 -16.83 -15.70
C LEU A 259 13.72 -15.90 -14.51
N ALA A 260 14.78 -15.10 -14.60
CA ALA A 260 15.11 -14.13 -13.56
C ALA A 260 13.93 -13.17 -13.31
N LEU A 261 13.30 -12.68 -14.38
CA LEU A 261 12.15 -11.78 -14.29
C LEU A 261 10.88 -12.49 -13.79
N ALA A 262 10.67 -13.77 -14.10
CA ALA A 262 9.54 -14.56 -13.62
C ALA A 262 9.63 -14.87 -12.10
N THR A 263 10.84 -14.97 -11.56
CA THR A 263 11.07 -15.22 -10.13
C THR A 263 11.25 -13.94 -9.31
N HIS A 264 11.38 -12.79 -9.96
CA HIS A 264 11.58 -11.50 -9.32
C HIS A 264 10.35 -11.10 -8.47
N GLY A 265 10.59 -10.71 -7.22
CA GLY A 265 9.53 -10.45 -6.25
C GLY A 265 8.53 -9.39 -6.67
N VAL A 266 9.04 -8.23 -7.15
CA VAL A 266 8.17 -7.11 -7.58
C VAL A 266 7.31 -7.51 -8.77
N ASN A 267 7.87 -8.26 -9.73
CA ASN A 267 7.10 -8.75 -10.88
C ASN A 267 5.96 -9.68 -10.44
N ASN A 268 6.21 -10.56 -9.46
CA ASN A 268 5.17 -11.42 -8.87
C ASN A 268 4.11 -10.58 -8.13
N GLY A 269 4.51 -9.57 -7.37
CA GLY A 269 3.60 -8.64 -6.71
C GLY A 269 2.70 -7.89 -7.70
N GLN A 270 3.28 -7.44 -8.82
CA GLN A 270 2.52 -6.79 -9.90
C GLN A 270 1.66 -7.77 -10.70
N ALA A 271 2.09 -9.02 -10.84
CA ALA A 271 1.36 -10.06 -11.58
C ALA A 271 0.00 -10.39 -10.96
N ILE A 272 -0.17 -10.22 -9.64
CA ILE A 272 -1.43 -10.53 -8.93
C ILE A 272 -2.66 -9.90 -9.60
N LYS A 273 -2.52 -8.72 -10.20
CA LYS A 273 -3.63 -8.05 -10.89
C LYS A 273 -3.81 -8.46 -12.37
N CYS A 274 -2.91 -9.28 -12.95
CA CYS A 274 -2.92 -9.53 -14.40
C CYS A 274 -4.23 -10.17 -14.87
N GLY A 275 -4.68 -11.23 -14.21
CA GLY A 275 -5.92 -11.92 -14.55
C GLY A 275 -7.16 -11.02 -14.41
N PRO A 276 -7.42 -10.41 -13.22
CA PRO A 276 -8.51 -9.46 -13.07
C PRO A 276 -8.49 -8.32 -14.10
N VAL A 277 -7.35 -7.68 -14.34
CA VAL A 277 -7.24 -6.60 -15.34
C VAL A 277 -7.55 -7.13 -16.74
N TRP A 278 -6.98 -8.26 -17.13
CA TRP A 278 -7.26 -8.86 -18.42
C TRP A 278 -8.72 -9.28 -18.57
N SER A 279 -9.36 -9.74 -17.49
CA SER A 279 -10.76 -10.14 -17.51
C SER A 279 -11.72 -9.03 -17.95
N GLN A 280 -11.35 -7.77 -17.77
CA GLN A 280 -12.15 -6.65 -18.27
C GLN A 280 -12.21 -6.63 -19.81
N VAL A 281 -11.13 -7.05 -20.48
CA VAL A 281 -11.05 -7.10 -21.95
C VAL A 281 -11.51 -8.45 -22.52
N SER A 282 -11.15 -9.56 -21.85
CA SER A 282 -11.50 -10.92 -22.32
C SER A 282 -12.92 -11.31 -21.99
N GLY A 283 -13.51 -10.77 -20.91
CA GLY A 283 -14.79 -11.18 -20.35
C GLY A 283 -14.74 -12.55 -19.63
N SER A 284 -13.55 -13.17 -19.49
CA SER A 284 -13.40 -14.50 -18.87
C SER A 284 -13.54 -14.42 -17.34
N VAL A 285 -14.34 -15.33 -16.80
CA VAL A 285 -14.50 -15.54 -15.36
C VAL A 285 -13.24 -16.21 -14.78
N GLU A 286 -12.59 -17.06 -15.54
CA GLU A 286 -11.35 -17.75 -15.18
C GLU A 286 -10.23 -16.74 -14.97
N ASP A 287 -10.02 -15.82 -15.93
CA ASP A 287 -9.06 -14.74 -15.80
C ASP A 287 -9.35 -13.91 -14.54
N ARG A 288 -10.63 -13.55 -14.30
CA ARG A 288 -11.03 -12.78 -13.13
C ARG A 288 -10.68 -13.46 -11.81
N LYS A 289 -10.72 -14.80 -11.76
CA LYS A 289 -10.44 -15.61 -10.56
C LYS A 289 -8.97 -16.01 -10.41
N ALA A 290 -8.15 -15.85 -11.43
CA ALA A 290 -6.74 -16.27 -11.40
C ALA A 290 -5.95 -15.69 -10.21
N VAL A 291 -6.30 -14.47 -9.76
CA VAL A 291 -5.70 -13.81 -8.60
C VAL A 291 -5.70 -14.68 -7.33
N PHE A 292 -6.75 -15.46 -7.10
CA PHE A 292 -6.86 -16.28 -5.88
C PHE A 292 -5.88 -17.45 -5.91
N HIS A 293 -5.76 -18.12 -7.06
CA HIS A 293 -4.79 -19.18 -7.26
C HIS A 293 -3.34 -18.66 -7.15
N MET A 294 -3.04 -17.52 -7.76
CA MET A 294 -1.71 -16.91 -7.67
C MET A 294 -1.33 -16.57 -6.22
N ILE A 295 -2.26 -16.00 -5.45
CA ILE A 295 -2.04 -15.71 -4.02
C ILE A 295 -1.87 -17.00 -3.23
N GLU A 296 -2.64 -18.04 -3.53
CA GLU A 296 -2.54 -19.34 -2.85
C GLU A 296 -1.16 -19.97 -3.07
N GLU A 297 -0.66 -20.01 -4.31
CA GLU A 297 0.65 -20.59 -4.63
C GLU A 297 1.80 -19.81 -3.98
N LEU A 298 1.76 -18.47 -4.04
CA LEU A 298 2.74 -17.65 -3.34
C LEU A 298 2.71 -17.86 -1.82
N ASN A 299 1.52 -17.95 -1.21
CA ASN A 299 1.40 -18.24 0.22
C ASN A 299 1.93 -19.64 0.59
N ARG A 300 1.62 -20.64 -0.25
CA ARG A 300 2.00 -22.03 -0.01
C ARG A 300 3.51 -22.22 0.03
N TYR A 301 4.23 -21.57 -0.88
CA TYR A 301 5.66 -21.81 -1.07
C TYR A 301 6.58 -20.68 -0.58
N HIS A 302 6.05 -19.47 -0.40
CA HIS A 302 6.83 -18.28 -0.02
C HIS A 302 6.15 -17.41 1.03
N GLY A 303 4.97 -17.78 1.54
CA GLY A 303 4.19 -16.94 2.44
C GLY A 303 4.84 -16.66 3.77
N LEU A 304 4.69 -15.42 4.24
CA LEU A 304 5.22 -14.91 5.49
C LEU A 304 4.10 -14.37 6.40
N PRO A 305 4.29 -14.38 7.74
CA PRO A 305 3.24 -14.02 8.69
C PRO A 305 2.73 -12.59 8.60
N ASN A 306 3.55 -11.66 8.11
CA ASN A 306 3.16 -10.24 7.94
C ASN A 306 2.25 -9.96 6.73
N GLY A 307 1.84 -11.01 6.02
CA GLY A 307 0.97 -10.93 4.84
C GLY A 307 1.71 -10.93 3.51
N MET A 308 3.03 -10.80 3.53
CA MET A 308 3.89 -10.86 2.35
C MET A 308 4.18 -12.31 1.93
N PHE A 309 4.78 -12.44 0.78
CA PHE A 309 5.63 -13.55 0.39
C PHE A 309 7.09 -13.11 0.42
N SER A 310 8.00 -14.05 0.65
CA SER A 310 9.43 -13.75 0.70
C SER A 310 9.99 -13.51 -0.71
N CYS A 311 10.82 -12.49 -0.81
CA CYS A 311 11.56 -12.16 -2.03
C CYS A 311 12.74 -11.25 -1.66
N ASP A 312 13.90 -11.85 -1.56
CA ASP A 312 15.17 -11.14 -1.46
C ASP A 312 15.72 -10.95 -2.89
N GLU A 313 15.08 -10.09 -3.69
CA GLU A 313 15.09 -9.93 -5.14
C GLU A 313 14.30 -11.04 -5.86
N HIS A 314 14.49 -12.32 -5.51
CA HIS A 314 13.80 -13.47 -6.07
C HIS A 314 13.03 -14.24 -4.98
N LEU A 315 12.05 -15.06 -5.39
CA LEU A 315 11.24 -15.87 -4.49
C LEU A 315 12.12 -16.74 -3.59
N SER A 316 11.95 -16.66 -2.25
CA SER A 316 12.97 -17.10 -1.28
C SER A 316 12.51 -18.18 -0.31
N GLY A 317 11.34 -18.82 -0.54
CA GLY A 317 10.84 -19.86 0.37
C GLY A 317 10.09 -19.29 1.57
N ARG A 318 9.83 -20.10 2.59
CA ARG A 318 8.92 -19.76 3.71
C ARG A 318 9.61 -19.36 5.00
N ASP A 319 10.95 -19.42 5.06
CA ASP A 319 11.68 -19.08 6.29
C ASP A 319 11.47 -17.58 6.61
N PRO A 320 11.04 -17.22 7.83
CA PRO A 320 10.79 -15.83 8.20
C PRO A 320 12.06 -14.97 8.35
N SER A 321 13.26 -15.54 8.19
CA SER A 321 14.52 -14.82 8.07
C SER A 321 14.87 -14.44 6.61
N GLN A 322 14.01 -14.80 5.65
CA GLN A 322 14.14 -14.34 4.27
C GLN A 322 13.52 -12.95 4.10
N GLY A 323 14.07 -12.18 3.15
CA GLY A 323 13.68 -10.82 2.92
C GLY A 323 12.32 -10.65 2.24
N SER A 324 11.78 -9.44 2.35
CA SER A 324 10.67 -8.94 1.54
C SER A 324 11.00 -7.54 1.09
N GLU A 325 11.21 -7.38 -0.21
CA GLU A 325 11.54 -6.10 -0.84
C GLU A 325 10.39 -5.09 -0.71
N LEU A 326 10.71 -3.84 -0.38
CA LEU A 326 9.72 -2.77 -0.19
C LEU A 326 8.93 -2.45 -1.47
N CYS A 327 9.56 -2.52 -2.65
CA CYS A 327 8.83 -2.38 -3.91
C CYS A 327 7.76 -3.47 -4.05
N THR A 328 8.08 -4.71 -3.66
CA THR A 328 7.09 -5.80 -3.70
C THR A 328 5.91 -5.51 -2.76
N VAL A 329 6.16 -4.95 -1.58
CA VAL A 329 5.08 -4.58 -0.64
C VAL A 329 4.10 -3.61 -1.30
N VAL A 330 4.58 -2.50 -1.86
CA VAL A 330 3.71 -1.45 -2.40
C VAL A 330 3.06 -1.84 -3.73
N GLU A 331 3.74 -2.60 -4.57
CA GLU A 331 3.17 -3.10 -5.83
C GLU A 331 2.14 -4.23 -5.60
N TYR A 332 2.35 -5.06 -4.58
CA TYR A 332 1.35 -6.04 -4.18
C TYR A 332 0.10 -5.35 -3.60
N MET A 333 0.27 -4.32 -2.77
CA MET A 333 -0.85 -3.51 -2.28
C MET A 333 -1.64 -2.92 -3.46
N PHE A 334 -0.97 -2.28 -4.42
CA PHE A 334 -1.61 -1.73 -5.62
C PHE A 334 -2.36 -2.79 -6.44
N SER A 335 -1.77 -3.98 -6.57
CA SER A 335 -2.40 -5.12 -7.26
C SER A 335 -3.66 -5.60 -6.54
N LEU A 336 -3.64 -5.64 -5.20
CA LEU A 336 -4.81 -6.00 -4.40
C LEU A 336 -5.92 -4.95 -4.51
N GLU A 337 -5.58 -3.65 -4.50
CA GLU A 337 -6.54 -2.56 -4.69
C GLU A 337 -7.28 -2.67 -6.02
N ARG A 338 -6.54 -2.92 -7.12
CA ARG A 338 -7.12 -3.08 -8.46
C ARG A 338 -7.95 -4.35 -8.58
N SER A 339 -7.42 -5.47 -8.09
CA SER A 339 -8.13 -6.76 -8.11
C SER A 339 -9.40 -6.74 -7.26
N LEU A 340 -9.37 -6.08 -6.10
CA LEU A 340 -10.55 -5.87 -5.25
C LEU A 340 -11.63 -5.06 -5.97
N ALA A 341 -11.27 -3.98 -6.64
CA ALA A 341 -12.23 -3.19 -7.40
C ALA A 341 -12.89 -4.01 -8.51
N ILE A 342 -12.12 -4.83 -9.23
CA ILE A 342 -12.64 -5.63 -10.33
C ILE A 342 -13.48 -6.80 -9.84
N THR A 343 -13.01 -7.54 -8.80
CA THR A 343 -13.65 -8.79 -8.34
C THR A 343 -14.73 -8.58 -7.29
N GLY A 344 -14.57 -7.58 -6.41
CA GLY A 344 -15.43 -7.34 -5.25
C GLY A 344 -15.22 -8.33 -4.10
N ASP A 345 -14.08 -9.04 -4.02
CA ASP A 345 -13.85 -10.09 -3.04
C ASP A 345 -13.20 -9.56 -1.75
N VAL A 346 -13.80 -9.87 -0.61
CA VAL A 346 -13.37 -9.39 0.72
C VAL A 346 -11.97 -9.87 1.10
N SER A 347 -11.57 -11.07 0.66
CA SER A 347 -10.27 -11.63 1.04
C SER A 347 -9.09 -10.80 0.53
N LEU A 348 -9.28 -10.10 -0.59
CA LEU A 348 -8.27 -9.17 -1.14
C LEU A 348 -8.13 -7.93 -0.26
N ALA A 349 -9.23 -7.42 0.29
CA ALA A 349 -9.19 -6.32 1.23
C ALA A 349 -8.57 -6.71 2.59
N ASP A 350 -8.85 -7.92 3.07
CA ASP A 350 -8.22 -8.46 4.29
C ASP A 350 -6.70 -8.57 4.13
N ARG A 351 -6.23 -9.02 2.95
CA ARG A 351 -4.82 -9.07 2.62
C ARG A 351 -4.21 -7.66 2.50
N LEU A 352 -4.92 -6.74 1.84
CA LEU A 352 -4.48 -5.35 1.69
C LEU A 352 -4.27 -4.68 3.04
N GLU A 353 -5.22 -4.79 3.98
CA GLU A 353 -5.07 -4.25 5.33
C GLU A 353 -3.93 -4.92 6.10
N LYS A 354 -3.74 -6.24 5.92
CA LYS A 354 -2.63 -6.95 6.57
C LYS A 354 -1.28 -6.39 6.12
N LEU A 355 -1.11 -6.08 4.84
CA LEU A 355 0.11 -5.43 4.31
C LEU A 355 0.24 -3.99 4.79
N ALA A 356 -0.81 -3.19 4.68
CA ALA A 356 -0.82 -1.77 5.01
C ALA A 356 -0.51 -1.51 6.49
N TYR A 357 -0.97 -2.37 7.40
CA TYR A 357 -0.80 -2.17 8.83
C TYR A 357 0.39 -2.92 9.45
N ASN A 358 1.08 -3.77 8.70
CA ASN A 358 2.24 -4.51 9.18
C ASN A 358 3.46 -4.30 8.29
N ALA A 359 3.50 -4.89 7.10
CA ALA A 359 4.67 -4.88 6.23
C ALA A 359 5.09 -3.47 5.80
N LEU A 360 4.16 -2.63 5.36
CA LEU A 360 4.47 -1.28 4.88
C LEU A 360 5.14 -0.41 5.97
N PRO A 361 4.54 -0.15 7.15
CA PRO A 361 5.19 0.66 8.18
C PRO A 361 6.37 -0.05 8.85
N GLY A 362 6.43 -1.39 8.79
CA GLY A 362 7.55 -2.18 9.32
C GLY A 362 8.89 -1.95 8.62
N THR A 363 8.87 -1.46 7.38
CA THR A 363 10.04 -1.20 6.53
C THR A 363 10.61 0.22 6.68
N LEU A 364 9.90 1.11 7.35
CA LEU A 364 10.21 2.55 7.43
C LEU A 364 10.66 2.93 8.84
N THR A 365 11.51 3.94 8.97
CA THR A 365 11.71 4.62 10.27
C THR A 365 10.44 5.37 10.68
N ASP A 366 10.30 5.64 11.99
CA ASP A 366 9.09 6.27 12.55
C ASP A 366 8.82 7.68 11.98
N ASP A 367 9.86 8.34 11.47
CA ASP A 367 9.82 9.66 10.83
C ASP A 367 9.88 9.61 9.30
N MET A 368 9.99 8.40 8.72
CA MET A 368 10.13 8.12 7.28
C MET A 368 11.27 8.87 6.57
N TRP A 369 12.38 9.12 7.29
CA TRP A 369 13.62 9.63 6.69
C TRP A 369 14.58 8.54 6.23
N ALA A 370 14.27 7.28 6.53
CA ALA A 370 14.98 6.11 6.04
C ALA A 370 14.02 4.93 5.85
N HIS A 371 14.37 4.04 4.93
CA HIS A 371 13.66 2.80 4.65
C HIS A 371 14.63 1.64 4.47
N GLN A 372 14.14 0.41 4.58
CA GLN A 372 14.88 -0.79 4.17
C GLN A 372 14.60 -1.11 2.69
N TYR A 373 15.50 -1.81 2.04
CA TYR A 373 15.21 -2.52 0.81
C TYR A 373 14.45 -3.80 1.15
N ASN A 374 15.06 -4.67 1.95
CA ASN A 374 14.45 -5.89 2.47
C ASN A 374 14.19 -5.81 3.97
N GLN A 375 12.97 -6.16 4.39
CA GLN A 375 12.60 -6.45 5.77
C GLN A 375 12.43 -7.95 5.98
N GLU A 376 12.52 -8.41 7.23
CA GLU A 376 12.29 -9.79 7.65
C GLU A 376 11.22 -9.86 8.75
N PRO A 377 10.34 -10.88 8.77
CA PRO A 377 9.48 -11.13 9.93
C PRO A 377 10.25 -11.50 11.19
N ASN A 378 11.34 -12.27 11.07
CA ASN A 378 12.28 -12.57 12.15
C ASN A 378 13.59 -11.81 11.92
N GLN A 379 13.53 -10.51 12.09
CA GLN A 379 14.61 -9.56 11.88
C GLN A 379 15.38 -9.32 13.16
N VAL A 380 16.53 -9.97 13.31
CA VAL A 380 17.31 -9.93 14.57
C VAL A 380 18.38 -8.85 14.56
N GLU A 381 18.79 -8.41 13.37
CA GLU A 381 19.83 -7.39 13.20
C GLU A 381 19.65 -6.72 11.82
N CYS A 382 19.94 -5.43 11.74
CA CYS A 382 20.00 -4.67 10.46
C CYS A 382 21.40 -4.06 10.35
N SER A 383 22.32 -4.74 9.69
CA SER A 383 23.73 -4.36 9.64
C SER A 383 24.36 -4.70 8.29
N LEU A 384 25.60 -4.26 8.08
CA LEU A 384 26.38 -4.56 6.89
C LEU A 384 26.83 -6.04 6.89
N HIS A 385 25.96 -6.93 6.45
CA HIS A 385 26.23 -8.35 6.30
C HIS A 385 25.67 -8.90 5.00
N HIS A 386 26.40 -9.81 4.38
CA HIS A 386 25.83 -10.68 3.35
C HIS A 386 24.95 -11.71 4.02
N LYS A 387 23.68 -11.40 4.14
CA LYS A 387 22.67 -12.32 4.63
C LYS A 387 22.51 -13.51 3.67
N PRO A 388 21.86 -14.61 4.08
CA PRO A 388 21.66 -15.77 3.21
C PRO A 388 20.62 -15.50 2.10
N TRP A 389 20.80 -14.39 1.37
CA TRP A 389 19.97 -13.93 0.28
C TRP A 389 20.62 -14.17 -1.09
N VAL A 390 19.82 -14.12 -2.17
CA VAL A 390 20.28 -14.60 -3.48
C VAL A 390 21.22 -13.63 -4.16
N THR A 391 20.80 -12.38 -4.34
CA THR A 391 21.53 -11.38 -5.13
C THR A 391 21.74 -10.07 -4.40
N ASP A 392 21.04 -9.86 -3.31
CA ASP A 392 21.07 -8.60 -2.58
C ASP A 392 22.41 -8.37 -1.88
N GLY A 393 22.84 -7.11 -1.94
CA GLY A 393 24.09 -6.67 -1.32
C GLY A 393 24.01 -6.56 0.21
N PRO A 394 25.15 -6.31 0.86
CA PRO A 394 25.23 -6.24 2.31
C PRO A 394 24.48 -5.07 2.94
N GLU A 395 24.04 -4.10 2.14
CA GLU A 395 23.31 -2.92 2.61
C GLU A 395 21.77 -3.08 2.57
N SER A 396 21.25 -4.15 1.95
CA SER A 396 19.82 -4.27 1.64
C SER A 396 18.89 -4.31 2.84
N ASN A 397 19.40 -4.64 4.03
CA ASN A 397 18.62 -4.63 5.28
C ASN A 397 18.83 -3.38 6.15
N LEU A 398 19.71 -2.45 5.74
CA LEU A 398 19.91 -1.19 6.48
C LEU A 398 18.67 -0.31 6.42
N PHE A 399 18.49 0.53 7.41
CA PHE A 399 17.61 1.69 7.29
C PHE A 399 18.40 2.85 6.69
N GLY A 400 18.11 3.23 5.45
CA GLY A 400 18.90 4.24 4.75
C GLY A 400 18.12 5.02 3.70
N LEU A 401 18.86 5.87 2.97
CA LEU A 401 18.33 6.61 1.82
C LEU A 401 18.15 5.70 0.59
N GLU A 402 19.17 4.92 0.29
CA GLU A 402 19.23 4.03 -0.88
C GLU A 402 19.91 2.70 -0.47
N PRO A 403 19.32 1.93 0.44
CA PRO A 403 19.86 0.62 0.78
C PRO A 403 19.72 -0.32 -0.41
N ASN A 404 20.84 -0.87 -0.91
CA ASN A 404 20.95 -1.78 -2.08
C ASN A 404 20.63 -1.09 -3.42
N PHE A 405 19.38 -0.93 -3.82
CA PHE A 405 18.97 -0.33 -5.10
C PHE A 405 17.95 0.81 -4.91
N GLY A 406 18.04 1.82 -5.79
CA GLY A 406 17.19 3.00 -5.73
C GLY A 406 15.74 2.82 -6.19
N CYS A 407 15.34 1.64 -6.67
CA CYS A 407 13.95 1.38 -7.04
C CYS A 407 13.01 1.58 -5.84
N CYS A 408 13.34 1.02 -4.67
CA CYS A 408 12.54 1.19 -3.46
C CYS A 408 12.49 2.64 -2.99
N THR A 409 13.63 3.36 -3.10
CA THR A 409 13.71 4.80 -2.78
C THR A 409 12.73 5.62 -3.62
N ALA A 410 12.51 5.25 -4.88
CA ALA A 410 11.58 5.92 -5.77
C ALA A 410 10.12 5.46 -5.61
N ASN A 411 9.88 4.19 -5.27
CA ASN A 411 8.57 3.55 -5.43
C ASN A 411 7.73 3.48 -4.14
N TYR A 412 8.34 3.42 -2.94
CA TYR A 412 7.58 3.20 -1.71
C TYR A 412 6.54 4.29 -1.42
N HIS A 413 6.72 5.46 -2.00
CA HIS A 413 5.89 6.65 -1.78
C HIS A 413 4.41 6.42 -2.10
N GLN A 414 4.08 5.45 -2.97
CA GLN A 414 2.70 5.15 -3.35
C GLN A 414 1.91 4.39 -2.27
N GLY A 415 2.58 3.69 -1.34
CA GLY A 415 1.93 2.74 -0.43
C GLY A 415 0.80 3.37 0.40
N TRP A 416 1.12 4.29 1.30
CA TRP A 416 0.11 4.94 2.14
C TRP A 416 -0.90 5.80 1.37
N PRO A 417 -0.49 6.64 0.39
CA PRO A 417 -1.44 7.48 -0.32
C PRO A 417 -2.46 6.70 -1.15
N LYS A 418 -2.03 5.64 -1.86
CA LYS A 418 -2.96 4.82 -2.64
C LYS A 418 -3.87 4.00 -1.73
N PHE A 419 -3.35 3.45 -0.63
CA PHE A 419 -4.18 2.80 0.37
C PHE A 419 -5.26 3.75 0.91
N ALA A 420 -4.89 4.97 1.30
CA ALA A 420 -5.85 5.98 1.78
C ALA A 420 -6.92 6.32 0.73
N ASN A 421 -6.53 6.39 -0.56
CA ASN A 421 -7.47 6.62 -1.65
C ASN A 421 -8.33 5.41 -2.01
N SER A 422 -8.01 4.24 -1.48
CA SER A 422 -8.72 2.98 -1.74
C SER A 422 -9.66 2.55 -0.61
N LEU A 423 -9.79 3.33 0.48
CA LEU A 423 -10.63 2.98 1.63
C LEU A 423 -12.10 2.85 1.26
N TRP A 424 -12.55 3.67 0.33
CA TRP A 424 -13.91 3.75 -0.15
C TRP A 424 -13.97 3.63 -1.66
N MET A 425 -14.97 2.90 -2.14
CA MET A 425 -15.24 2.74 -3.56
C MET A 425 -16.71 3.03 -3.86
N PHE A 426 -17.03 3.17 -5.13
CA PHE A 426 -18.38 3.29 -5.64
C PHE A 426 -18.86 1.93 -6.13
N SER A 427 -20.10 1.56 -5.82
CA SER A 427 -20.76 0.37 -6.38
C SER A 427 -21.83 0.78 -7.38
N GLY A 428 -21.96 0.02 -8.46
CA GLY A 428 -23.00 0.28 -9.45
C GLY A 428 -22.79 -0.54 -10.71
N ALA A 429 -23.81 -1.23 -11.19
CA ALA A 429 -23.77 -1.89 -12.49
C ALA A 429 -23.82 -0.85 -13.63
N GLN A 430 -23.24 -1.19 -14.77
CA GLN A 430 -23.21 -0.29 -15.94
C GLN A 430 -24.60 0.12 -16.43
N GLU A 431 -25.59 -0.78 -16.31
CA GLU A 431 -26.92 -0.63 -16.89
C GLU A 431 -28.05 -0.42 -15.86
N ASN A 432 -27.70 -0.40 -14.56
CA ASN A 432 -28.71 -0.34 -13.50
C ASN A 432 -28.39 0.75 -12.46
N ASP A 433 -28.90 1.94 -12.66
CA ASP A 433 -28.70 3.10 -11.75
C ASP A 433 -29.26 2.87 -10.34
N HIS A 434 -30.12 1.83 -10.15
CA HIS A 434 -30.65 1.49 -8.82
C HIS A 434 -29.64 0.82 -7.90
N GLU A 435 -28.51 0.38 -8.44
CA GLU A 435 -27.41 -0.24 -7.68
C GLU A 435 -26.31 0.75 -7.24
N ASP A 436 -26.38 2.01 -7.73
CA ASP A 436 -25.39 3.04 -7.43
C ASP A 436 -25.35 3.34 -5.92
N GLY A 437 -24.16 3.20 -5.32
CA GLY A 437 -23.96 3.39 -3.89
C GLY A 437 -22.49 3.47 -3.51
N LEU A 438 -22.22 3.43 -2.21
CA LEU A 438 -20.88 3.45 -1.67
C LEU A 438 -20.50 2.12 -1.04
N VAL A 439 -19.20 1.84 -1.02
CA VAL A 439 -18.61 0.66 -0.39
C VAL A 439 -17.44 1.09 0.48
N ALA A 440 -17.48 0.82 1.78
CA ALA A 440 -16.32 0.85 2.65
C ALA A 440 -15.57 -0.48 2.49
N VAL A 441 -14.41 -0.47 1.81
CA VAL A 441 -13.65 -1.69 1.51
C VAL A 441 -12.50 -1.92 2.48
N ALA A 442 -11.97 -0.86 3.08
CA ALA A 442 -10.98 -0.89 4.16
C ALA A 442 -11.30 0.24 5.14
N TYR A 443 -10.80 0.13 6.37
CA TYR A 443 -11.18 1.05 7.45
C TYR A 443 -9.99 1.82 8.00
N ALA A 444 -10.10 3.14 8.02
CA ALA A 444 -9.21 4.07 8.68
C ALA A 444 -9.91 5.42 8.85
N PRO A 445 -9.53 6.25 9.84
CA PRO A 445 -10.21 7.52 10.04
C PRO A 445 -10.13 8.39 8.77
N SER A 446 -11.29 8.70 8.19
CA SER A 446 -11.40 9.36 6.88
C SER A 446 -12.71 10.14 6.71
N GLU A 447 -12.76 10.95 5.67
CA GLU A 447 -13.97 11.58 5.14
C GLU A 447 -14.10 11.29 3.66
N VAL A 448 -15.33 11.06 3.22
CA VAL A 448 -15.66 10.90 1.80
C VAL A 448 -16.54 12.07 1.33
N HIS A 449 -16.12 12.72 0.27
CA HIS A 449 -16.89 13.75 -0.43
C HIS A 449 -17.17 13.27 -1.84
N THR A 450 -18.41 12.95 -2.13
CA THR A 450 -18.80 12.38 -3.42
C THR A 450 -20.23 12.77 -3.79
N ARG A 451 -20.77 12.18 -4.85
CA ARG A 451 -22.17 12.30 -5.26
C ARG A 451 -22.74 10.90 -5.47
N VAL A 452 -23.97 10.70 -5.03
CA VAL A 452 -24.74 9.51 -5.36
C VAL A 452 -26.06 9.96 -5.95
N ARG A 453 -26.41 9.46 -7.14
CA ARG A 453 -27.62 9.91 -7.88
C ARG A 453 -27.74 11.45 -7.93
N ASP A 454 -26.65 12.10 -8.32
CA ASP A 454 -26.55 13.57 -8.40
C ASP A 454 -26.69 14.34 -7.07
N THR A 455 -26.95 13.67 -5.95
CA THR A 455 -26.98 14.29 -4.63
C THR A 455 -25.58 14.33 -4.03
N PRO A 456 -25.06 15.51 -3.64
CA PRO A 456 -23.82 15.61 -2.89
C PRO A 456 -23.93 14.85 -1.57
N LEU A 457 -22.90 14.10 -1.26
CA LEU A 457 -22.82 13.22 -0.09
C LEU A 457 -21.50 13.40 0.62
N HIS A 458 -21.55 13.53 1.94
CA HIS A 458 -20.42 13.51 2.81
C HIS A 458 -20.58 12.36 3.82
N VAL A 459 -19.55 11.53 3.98
CA VAL A 459 -19.51 10.48 5.00
C VAL A 459 -18.26 10.70 5.86
N ILE A 460 -18.45 10.73 7.17
CA ILE A 460 -17.37 10.88 8.16
C ILE A 460 -17.16 9.54 8.83
N GLU A 461 -15.95 9.02 8.81
CA GLU A 461 -15.55 7.80 9.52
C GLU A 461 -14.61 8.14 10.67
N GLU A 462 -15.02 7.79 11.90
CA GLU A 462 -14.26 7.97 13.13
C GLU A 462 -13.91 6.61 13.71
N THR A 463 -12.63 6.31 13.84
CA THR A 463 -12.16 5.02 14.34
C THR A 463 -10.70 5.06 14.77
N ASP A 464 -10.36 4.20 15.73
CA ASP A 464 -8.99 3.82 16.10
C ASP A 464 -8.59 2.47 15.47
N TYR A 465 -9.31 1.99 14.47
CA TYR A 465 -8.94 0.82 13.70
C TYR A 465 -7.57 1.06 13.00
N PRO A 466 -6.66 0.10 12.96
CA PRO A 466 -6.79 -1.34 13.27
C PRO A 466 -6.54 -1.73 14.74
N PHE A 467 -6.31 -0.80 15.66
CA PHE A 467 -5.98 -1.08 17.06
C PHE A 467 -7.23 -1.36 17.91
N ARG A 468 -8.37 -0.85 17.50
CA ARG A 468 -9.71 -1.04 18.10
C ARG A 468 -10.69 -1.53 17.05
N GLY A 469 -11.72 -2.25 17.51
CA GLY A 469 -12.74 -2.80 16.62
C GLY A 469 -13.98 -1.92 16.43
N SER A 470 -14.04 -0.73 17.02
CA SER A 470 -15.18 0.17 16.91
C SER A 470 -15.00 1.17 15.77
N ILE A 471 -15.99 1.26 14.89
CA ILE A 471 -16.03 2.20 13.78
C ILE A 471 -17.37 2.94 13.84
N ARG A 472 -17.34 4.25 13.79
CA ARG A 472 -18.51 5.11 13.71
C ARG A 472 -18.51 5.89 12.43
N MET A 473 -19.67 5.90 11.75
CA MET A 473 -19.84 6.67 10.53
C MET A 473 -21.04 7.61 10.67
N THR A 474 -20.90 8.81 10.15
CA THR A 474 -22.00 9.78 10.02
C THR A 474 -22.22 10.06 8.55
N VAL A 475 -23.45 9.82 8.07
CA VAL A 475 -23.85 10.02 6.67
C VAL A 475 -24.58 11.37 6.56
N VAL A 476 -24.10 12.23 5.66
CA VAL A 476 -24.60 13.60 5.51
C VAL A 476 -24.87 13.91 4.03
N PRO A 477 -25.99 13.45 3.45
CA PRO A 477 -26.41 13.89 2.13
C PRO A 477 -26.98 15.32 2.18
N GLU A 478 -26.81 16.09 1.10
CA GLU A 478 -27.39 17.44 0.99
C GLU A 478 -28.93 17.41 1.04
N THR A 479 -29.53 16.41 0.39
CA THR A 479 -30.96 16.08 0.46
C THR A 479 -31.14 14.59 0.71
N PRO A 480 -32.27 14.14 1.31
CA PRO A 480 -32.51 12.73 1.50
C PRO A 480 -32.38 11.93 0.20
N VAL A 481 -31.55 10.89 0.18
CA VAL A 481 -31.25 10.08 -1.00
C VAL A 481 -31.22 8.58 -0.66
N ALA A 482 -31.88 7.79 -1.49
CA ALA A 482 -31.90 6.33 -1.33
C ALA A 482 -30.73 5.71 -2.10
N PHE A 483 -29.87 4.95 -1.40
CA PHE A 483 -28.79 4.17 -2.03
C PHE A 483 -28.33 3.03 -1.12
N PRO A 484 -27.78 1.94 -1.69
CA PRO A 484 -27.11 0.90 -0.91
C PRO A 484 -25.75 1.39 -0.43
N LEU A 485 -25.51 1.28 0.88
CA LEU A 485 -24.19 1.37 1.49
C LEU A 485 -23.71 -0.04 1.82
N ARG A 486 -22.55 -0.43 1.29
CA ARG A 486 -21.93 -1.72 1.57
C ARG A 486 -20.77 -1.54 2.53
N LEU A 487 -20.72 -2.37 3.57
CA LEU A 487 -19.71 -2.34 4.62
C LEU A 487 -18.98 -3.66 4.63
N ARG A 488 -17.67 -3.67 4.42
CA ARG A 488 -16.88 -4.91 4.50
C ARG A 488 -16.89 -5.47 5.91
N ILE A 489 -17.17 -6.75 6.02
CA ILE A 489 -17.00 -7.52 7.25
C ILE A 489 -15.78 -8.42 7.05
N PRO A 490 -14.64 -8.14 7.70
CA PRO A 490 -13.43 -8.94 7.51
C PRO A 490 -13.65 -10.42 7.80
N GLY A 491 -12.94 -11.31 7.10
CA GLY A 491 -13.05 -12.76 7.30
C GLY A 491 -12.73 -13.21 8.72
N TRP A 492 -11.90 -12.46 9.44
CA TRP A 492 -11.57 -12.71 10.85
C TRP A 492 -12.61 -12.19 11.86
N ALA A 493 -13.58 -11.36 11.43
CA ALA A 493 -14.49 -10.61 12.30
C ALA A 493 -15.79 -11.36 12.63
N SER A 494 -15.73 -12.68 12.84
CA SER A 494 -16.89 -13.46 13.27
C SER A 494 -17.53 -12.91 14.53
N GLY A 495 -18.84 -12.67 14.49
CA GLY A 495 -19.60 -12.00 15.57
C GLY A 495 -19.56 -10.48 15.50
N ALA A 496 -19.23 -9.89 14.34
CA ALA A 496 -19.38 -8.47 14.08
C ALA A 496 -20.83 -8.02 14.28
N THR A 497 -21.02 -6.76 14.71
CA THR A 497 -22.36 -6.17 14.86
C THR A 497 -22.44 -4.84 14.14
N ILE A 498 -23.61 -4.53 13.59
CA ILE A 498 -23.91 -3.24 12.96
C ILE A 498 -25.18 -2.64 13.61
N ARG A 499 -25.11 -1.35 13.90
CA ARG A 499 -26.28 -0.55 14.31
C ARG A 499 -26.43 0.63 13.36
N VAL A 500 -27.69 0.98 13.08
CA VAL A 500 -28.02 2.21 12.35
C VAL A 500 -28.99 3.02 13.19
N ASN A 501 -28.59 4.23 13.56
CA ASN A 501 -29.35 5.11 14.48
C ASN A 501 -29.71 4.43 15.80
N GLY A 502 -28.81 3.57 16.33
CA GLY A 502 -28.99 2.80 17.55
C GLY A 502 -29.73 1.47 17.37
N GLU A 503 -30.44 1.25 16.27
CA GLU A 503 -31.10 -0.02 15.99
C GLU A 503 -30.12 -1.06 15.48
N LYS A 504 -30.07 -2.22 16.11
CA LYS A 504 -29.24 -3.34 15.70
C LYS A 504 -29.80 -3.96 14.42
N LEU A 505 -28.98 -4.10 13.39
CA LEU A 505 -29.28 -4.87 12.21
C LEU A 505 -29.07 -6.38 12.46
N GLN A 506 -29.51 -7.23 11.53
CA GLN A 506 -29.14 -8.64 11.53
C GLN A 506 -27.62 -8.75 11.57
N ASP A 507 -27.11 -9.71 12.37
CA ASP A 507 -25.66 -9.93 12.48
C ASP A 507 -25.06 -10.28 11.12
N PRO A 508 -24.05 -9.52 10.66
CA PRO A 508 -23.47 -9.73 9.35
C PRO A 508 -22.55 -10.96 9.34
N GLU A 509 -22.47 -11.62 8.20
CA GLU A 509 -21.56 -12.74 7.98
C GLU A 509 -20.13 -12.22 7.75
N ALA A 510 -19.14 -12.85 8.44
CA ALA A 510 -17.74 -12.56 8.23
C ALA A 510 -17.28 -12.99 6.82
N GLY A 511 -16.39 -12.22 6.20
CA GLY A 511 -15.93 -12.47 4.84
C GLY A 511 -16.91 -11.99 3.75
N THR A 512 -17.83 -11.08 4.09
CA THR A 512 -18.83 -10.54 3.16
C THR A 512 -18.90 -9.01 3.18
N PHE A 513 -19.72 -8.46 2.30
CA PHE A 513 -20.15 -7.05 2.37
C PHE A 513 -21.59 -6.99 2.89
N ALA A 514 -21.76 -6.44 4.10
CA ALA A 514 -23.10 -6.16 4.62
C ALA A 514 -23.71 -4.99 3.82
N ARG A 515 -24.87 -5.25 3.19
CA ARG A 515 -25.62 -4.25 2.39
C ARG A 515 -26.72 -3.61 3.24
N ILE A 516 -26.69 -2.28 3.34
CA ILE A 516 -27.70 -1.47 4.01
C ILE A 516 -28.38 -0.59 2.97
N GLU A 517 -29.63 -0.91 2.67
CA GLU A 517 -30.43 -0.16 1.70
C GLU A 517 -31.51 0.65 2.40
N ARG A 518 -31.44 1.96 2.27
CA ARG A 518 -32.38 2.89 2.87
C ARG A 518 -32.30 4.29 2.24
N THR A 519 -33.27 5.13 2.54
CA THR A 519 -33.15 6.57 2.30
C THR A 519 -32.34 7.19 3.43
N TRP A 520 -31.12 7.62 3.09
CA TRP A 520 -30.20 8.28 4.01
C TRP A 520 -30.59 9.74 4.21
N ARG A 521 -30.46 10.22 5.44
CA ARG A 521 -30.72 11.61 5.86
C ARG A 521 -29.48 12.17 6.55
N ALA A 522 -29.33 13.50 6.51
CA ALA A 522 -28.21 14.16 7.20
C ALA A 522 -28.22 13.84 8.71
N GLY A 523 -27.11 13.32 9.19
CA GLY A 523 -26.90 12.91 10.58
C GLY A 523 -27.23 11.45 10.88
N ASP A 524 -27.63 10.63 9.90
CA ASP A 524 -27.76 9.18 10.10
C ASP A 524 -26.41 8.59 10.54
N ARG A 525 -26.44 7.75 11.57
CA ARG A 525 -25.26 7.17 12.21
C ARG A 525 -25.20 5.67 12.03
N ILE A 526 -24.01 5.19 11.75
CA ILE A 526 -23.70 3.75 11.67
C ILE A 526 -22.62 3.46 12.71
N GLU A 527 -22.82 2.39 13.45
CA GLU A 527 -21.85 1.86 14.40
C GLU A 527 -21.53 0.41 14.02
N ILE A 528 -20.25 0.11 13.81
CA ILE A 528 -19.75 -1.23 13.53
C ILE A 528 -18.84 -1.62 14.70
N VAL A 529 -18.97 -2.85 15.18
CA VAL A 529 -18.06 -3.41 16.17
C VAL A 529 -17.53 -4.75 15.68
N PHE A 530 -16.24 -4.82 15.49
CA PHE A 530 -15.53 -6.06 15.19
C PHE A 530 -14.96 -6.66 16.48
N PRO A 531 -15.22 -7.93 16.79
CA PRO A 531 -14.58 -8.61 17.92
C PRO A 531 -13.08 -8.78 17.63
N MET A 532 -12.26 -8.10 18.41
CA MET A 532 -10.79 -8.14 18.28
C MET A 532 -10.23 -9.36 19.04
N ARG A 533 -10.60 -10.57 18.63
CA ARG A 533 -10.13 -11.83 19.23
C ARG A 533 -8.70 -12.11 18.84
N LEU A 534 -7.97 -12.75 19.76
CA LEU A 534 -6.65 -13.30 19.45
C LEU A 534 -6.79 -14.55 18.59
N ARG A 535 -5.91 -14.68 17.61
CA ARG A 535 -5.81 -15.83 16.72
C ARG A 535 -4.35 -16.20 16.55
N THR A 536 -4.11 -17.46 16.25
CA THR A 536 -2.80 -17.93 15.81
C THR A 536 -2.88 -18.39 14.37
N SER A 537 -1.75 -18.30 13.67
CA SER A 537 -1.55 -18.88 12.35
C SER A 537 -0.27 -19.70 12.32
N ARG A 538 -0.24 -20.78 11.51
CA ARG A 538 0.90 -21.68 11.40
C ARG A 538 1.71 -21.38 10.14
N TRP A 539 3.02 -21.37 10.31
CA TRP A 539 3.96 -21.00 9.26
C TRP A 539 5.09 -22.04 9.12
N PHE A 540 6.23 -21.60 8.60
CA PHE A 540 7.38 -22.46 8.37
C PHE A 540 7.76 -23.26 9.64
N ASN A 541 8.07 -24.55 9.48
CA ASN A 541 8.42 -25.47 10.56
C ASN A 541 7.38 -25.51 11.71
N ASP A 542 6.09 -25.46 11.37
CA ASP A 542 4.97 -25.41 12.32
C ASP A 542 5.08 -24.31 13.38
N SER A 543 5.81 -23.25 13.08
CA SER A 543 5.88 -22.05 13.92
C SER A 543 4.52 -21.37 14.02
N ILE A 544 4.33 -20.58 15.06
CA ILE A 544 3.11 -19.83 15.28
C ILE A 544 3.35 -18.33 15.26
N SER A 545 2.41 -17.60 14.68
CA SER A 545 2.30 -16.13 14.79
C SER A 545 0.99 -15.77 15.44
N ILE A 546 0.96 -14.64 16.15
CA ILE A 546 -0.20 -14.16 16.90
C ILE A 546 -0.78 -12.97 16.17
N GLU A 547 -2.11 -12.99 15.97
CA GLU A 547 -2.87 -11.96 15.26
C GLU A 547 -4.04 -11.46 16.09
N ARG A 548 -4.36 -10.17 15.93
CA ARG A 548 -5.56 -9.55 16.51
C ARG A 548 -6.12 -8.53 15.52
N GLY A 549 -7.30 -8.78 14.97
CA GLY A 549 -7.76 -8.02 13.81
C GLY A 549 -6.81 -8.23 12.62
N PRO A 550 -6.45 -7.18 11.86
CA PRO A 550 -5.48 -7.27 10.79
C PRO A 550 -4.02 -7.18 11.27
N LEU A 551 -3.80 -6.89 12.56
CA LEU A 551 -2.46 -6.73 13.13
C LEU A 551 -1.81 -8.08 13.45
N VAL A 552 -0.53 -8.19 13.10
CA VAL A 552 0.38 -9.26 13.51
C VAL A 552 1.24 -8.75 14.67
N PHE A 553 1.51 -9.60 15.66
CA PHE A 553 2.26 -9.22 16.84
C PHE A 553 3.64 -9.87 16.86
N SER A 554 4.62 -9.09 17.23
CA SER A 554 6.03 -9.50 17.28
C SER A 554 6.63 -9.22 18.66
N TYR A 555 7.56 -10.04 19.08
CA TYR A 555 8.45 -9.70 20.17
C TYR A 555 9.40 -8.61 19.71
N GLY A 556 9.37 -7.46 20.37
CA GLY A 556 10.31 -6.37 20.13
C GLY A 556 11.63 -6.66 20.81
N ILE A 557 12.66 -6.86 20.03
CA ILE A 557 14.05 -7.00 20.50
C ILE A 557 14.54 -5.60 20.87
N GLY A 558 15.33 -5.47 21.93
CA GLY A 558 15.98 -4.19 22.27
C GLY A 558 16.90 -3.76 21.13
N GLU A 559 16.91 -2.46 20.81
CA GLU A 559 17.56 -1.90 19.63
C GLU A 559 18.67 -0.92 20.03
N ASP A 560 19.87 -1.09 19.46
CA ASP A 560 20.95 -0.10 19.45
C ASP A 560 21.13 0.44 18.03
N TRP A 561 20.83 1.73 17.84
CA TRP A 561 20.87 2.41 16.54
C TRP A 561 22.21 3.09 16.34
N VAL A 562 23.01 2.53 15.45
CA VAL A 562 24.35 3.05 15.13
C VAL A 562 24.31 3.73 13.76
N LYS A 563 24.58 5.03 13.74
CA LYS A 563 24.64 5.76 12.48
C LYS A 563 25.85 5.32 11.67
N LEU A 564 25.60 4.91 10.42
CA LEU A 564 26.63 4.49 9.48
C LEU A 564 27.13 5.66 8.61
N ARG A 565 26.17 6.43 8.05
CA ARG A 565 26.43 7.56 7.16
C ARG A 565 25.44 8.68 7.42
N ASP A 566 25.92 9.94 7.33
CA ASP A 566 25.04 11.10 7.18
C ASP A 566 24.87 11.39 5.69
N ASN A 567 23.62 11.49 5.26
CA ASN A 567 23.26 11.99 3.95
C ASN A 567 22.99 13.51 4.02
N ARG A 568 22.01 14.02 3.30
CA ARG A 568 21.60 15.42 3.42
C ARG A 568 20.35 15.53 4.32
N LEU A 569 20.14 16.69 4.90
CA LEU A 569 19.01 17.00 5.79
C LEU A 569 18.97 16.02 6.99
N LYS A 570 17.83 15.36 7.21
CA LYS A 570 17.67 14.38 8.28
C LYS A 570 17.89 12.93 7.81
N SER A 571 18.19 12.73 6.53
CA SER A 571 18.45 11.41 5.98
C SER A 571 19.80 10.90 6.46
N SER A 572 19.83 9.70 6.99
CA SER A 572 21.03 8.99 7.43
C SER A 572 20.85 7.51 7.23
N ASP A 573 21.95 6.78 7.05
CA ASP A 573 21.93 5.33 7.01
C ASP A 573 22.30 4.77 8.38
N TRP A 574 21.54 3.77 8.82
CA TRP A 574 21.61 3.22 10.16
C TRP A 574 21.79 1.71 10.13
N GLN A 575 22.66 1.24 11.02
CA GLN A 575 22.70 -0.14 11.48
C GLN A 575 21.91 -0.25 12.79
N VAL A 576 21.26 -1.39 13.01
CA VAL A 576 20.51 -1.65 14.24
C VAL A 576 20.93 -3.00 14.79
N PHE A 577 21.45 -3.00 16.02
CA PHE A 577 21.96 -4.18 16.68
C PHE A 577 21.08 -4.61 17.86
N PRO A 578 20.94 -5.93 18.13
CA PRO A 578 20.13 -6.41 19.24
C PRO A 578 20.82 -6.15 20.59
N THR A 579 20.04 -5.65 21.58
CA THR A 579 20.53 -5.45 22.95
C THR A 579 19.92 -6.43 23.95
N THR A 580 18.95 -7.25 23.53
CA THR A 580 18.30 -8.28 24.35
C THR A 580 18.29 -9.62 23.62
N PRO A 581 18.20 -10.76 24.37
CA PRO A 581 17.97 -12.05 23.74
C PRO A 581 16.68 -12.07 22.92
N TRP A 582 16.66 -12.88 21.86
CA TRP A 582 15.53 -12.93 20.92
C TRP A 582 15.05 -14.36 20.61
N ASN A 583 15.83 -15.37 20.89
CA ASN A 583 15.66 -16.78 20.53
C ASN A 583 14.70 -17.52 21.47
N TYR A 584 13.41 -17.15 21.43
CA TYR A 584 12.39 -17.71 22.32
C TYR A 584 11.41 -18.63 21.58
N ALA A 585 10.89 -19.64 22.30
CA ALA A 585 9.72 -20.40 21.91
C ALA A 585 8.56 -20.09 22.87
N LEU A 586 7.33 -20.04 22.33
CA LEU A 586 6.17 -19.70 23.12
C LEU A 586 5.58 -20.93 23.86
N ASN A 587 5.24 -20.72 25.14
CA ASN A 587 4.44 -21.67 25.92
C ASN A 587 2.96 -21.26 25.80
N LEU A 588 2.33 -21.72 24.73
CA LEU A 588 0.98 -21.29 24.34
C LEU A 588 0.22 -22.43 23.67
N ASN A 589 -1.04 -22.62 24.08
CA ASN A 589 -1.96 -23.43 23.31
C ASN A 589 -2.46 -22.63 22.10
N ALA A 590 -2.04 -23.01 20.91
CA ALA A 590 -2.38 -22.32 19.67
C ALA A 590 -3.89 -22.37 19.34
N GLU A 591 -4.61 -23.40 19.78
CA GLU A 591 -6.07 -23.53 19.54
C GLU A 591 -6.90 -22.63 20.47
N SER A 592 -6.31 -22.15 21.57
CA SER A 592 -6.97 -21.32 22.57
C SER A 592 -6.03 -20.22 23.06
N PRO A 593 -5.55 -19.30 22.21
CA PRO A 593 -4.52 -18.33 22.55
C PRO A 593 -4.96 -17.36 23.65
N GLU A 594 -6.24 -17.05 23.74
CA GLU A 594 -6.79 -16.13 24.75
C GLU A 594 -6.59 -16.61 26.19
N ALA A 595 -6.48 -17.94 26.40
CA ALA A 595 -6.21 -18.50 27.73
C ALA A 595 -4.78 -18.27 28.22
N GLY A 596 -3.82 -18.06 27.32
CA GLY A 596 -2.39 -17.91 27.63
C GLY A 596 -1.82 -16.51 27.37
N ILE A 597 -2.62 -15.58 26.87
CA ILE A 597 -2.16 -14.24 26.51
C ILE A 597 -2.97 -13.16 27.24
N MET A 598 -2.26 -12.28 27.94
CA MET A 598 -2.85 -11.09 28.54
C MET A 598 -2.74 -9.92 27.56
N VAL A 599 -3.88 -9.33 27.20
CA VAL A 599 -3.97 -8.15 26.35
C VAL A 599 -3.99 -6.89 27.22
N SER A 600 -3.18 -5.91 26.90
CA SER A 600 -3.26 -4.56 27.46
C SER A 600 -3.37 -3.52 26.37
N GLU A 601 -4.26 -2.56 26.55
CA GLU A 601 -4.55 -1.51 25.61
C GLU A 601 -4.28 -0.15 26.25
N THR A 602 -3.69 0.75 25.45
CA THR A 602 -3.47 2.15 25.83
C THR A 602 -4.14 3.07 24.81
N GLU A 603 -4.23 4.35 25.07
CA GLU A 603 -4.76 5.31 24.12
C GLU A 603 -4.04 5.19 22.75
N VAL A 604 -4.82 5.30 21.68
CA VAL A 604 -4.26 5.33 20.33
C VAL A 604 -3.87 6.76 20.00
N GLY A 605 -2.58 7.03 20.11
CA GLY A 605 -2.03 8.35 19.80
C GLY A 605 -1.99 8.64 18.29
N PRO A 606 -1.53 9.83 17.90
CA PRO A 606 -1.47 10.24 16.50
C PRO A 606 -0.44 9.44 15.67
N ARG A 607 0.53 8.77 16.30
CA ARG A 607 1.60 7.97 15.66
C ARG A 607 1.60 6.52 16.14
N PRO A 608 0.52 5.77 15.85
CA PRO A 608 0.31 4.46 16.46
C PRO A 608 1.25 3.36 15.96
N PHE A 609 1.97 3.60 14.87
CA PHE A 609 3.00 2.70 14.32
C PHE A 609 4.42 3.02 14.81
N GLY A 610 4.58 4.06 15.65
CA GLY A 610 5.85 4.42 16.26
C GLY A 610 6.25 3.48 17.41
N ARG A 611 7.57 3.37 17.66
CA ARG A 611 8.15 2.46 18.67
C ARG A 611 7.85 2.85 20.13
N GLU A 612 7.68 4.15 20.38
CA GLU A 612 7.62 4.64 21.78
C GLU A 612 6.34 4.21 22.52
N HIS A 613 5.19 4.25 21.83
CA HIS A 613 3.88 4.06 22.46
C HIS A 613 2.97 3.09 21.69
N PRO A 614 3.33 1.78 21.61
CA PRO A 614 2.47 0.79 20.98
C PRO A 614 1.08 0.74 21.65
N PRO A 615 -0.02 0.93 20.89
CA PRO A 615 -1.37 1.04 21.48
C PRO A 615 -1.91 -0.27 22.07
N VAL A 616 -1.31 -1.40 21.69
CA VAL A 616 -1.68 -2.75 22.15
C VAL A 616 -0.42 -3.52 22.51
N ARG A 617 -0.43 -4.17 23.65
CA ARG A 617 0.64 -5.08 24.10
C ARG A 617 0.04 -6.41 24.50
N LEU A 618 0.73 -7.49 24.16
CA LEU A 618 0.36 -8.86 24.53
C LEU A 618 1.46 -9.42 25.43
N ARG A 619 1.10 -10.02 26.56
CA ARG A 619 2.06 -10.71 27.44
C ARG A 619 1.83 -12.21 27.35
N VAL A 620 2.86 -12.95 27.00
CA VAL A 620 2.82 -14.40 26.78
C VAL A 620 4.03 -15.08 27.42
N LYS A 621 3.84 -16.29 27.90
CA LYS A 621 4.93 -17.11 28.47
C LYS A 621 5.80 -17.70 27.38
N ALA A 622 7.09 -17.72 27.63
CA ALA A 622 8.09 -18.25 26.68
C ALA A 622 9.32 -18.80 27.41
N ARG A 623 10.13 -19.57 26.69
CA ARG A 623 11.46 -19.99 27.15
C ARG A 623 12.47 -19.77 26.06
N GLN A 624 13.69 -19.38 26.43
CA GLN A 624 14.79 -19.28 25.48
C GLN A 624 15.15 -20.66 24.88
N ILE A 625 15.59 -20.63 23.62
CA ILE A 625 16.04 -21.80 22.84
C ILE A 625 17.52 -21.62 22.53
N ALA A 626 18.40 -22.11 23.39
CA ALA A 626 19.85 -21.91 23.28
C ALA A 626 20.47 -22.38 21.93
N PRO A 627 19.99 -23.47 21.29
CA PRO A 627 20.50 -23.87 19.97
C PRO A 627 20.11 -22.94 18.81
N TRP A 628 19.03 -22.17 18.94
CA TRP A 628 18.61 -21.22 17.88
C TRP A 628 19.43 -19.93 17.99
N ARG A 629 20.33 -19.74 17.06
CA ARG A 629 21.31 -18.63 17.05
C ARG A 629 21.17 -17.79 15.80
N GLY A 630 21.87 -16.68 15.74
CA GLY A 630 22.07 -15.87 14.55
C GLY A 630 23.46 -16.06 13.99
N ASP A 631 23.58 -15.90 12.68
CA ASP A 631 24.81 -15.89 11.92
C ASP A 631 24.69 -14.87 10.79
N ASP A 632 25.80 -14.20 10.44
CA ASP A 632 25.86 -13.20 9.37
C ASP A 632 24.70 -12.15 9.42
N GLY A 633 24.36 -11.67 10.62
CA GLY A 633 23.31 -10.66 10.83
C GLY A 633 21.87 -11.15 10.63
N ALA A 634 21.64 -12.46 10.48
CA ALA A 634 20.34 -13.10 10.34
C ALA A 634 20.09 -14.16 11.41
N ALA A 635 18.83 -14.45 11.74
CA ALA A 635 18.49 -15.64 12.49
C ALA A 635 18.74 -16.89 11.64
N ASN A 636 19.32 -17.93 12.25
CA ASN A 636 19.40 -19.24 11.61
C ASN A 636 17.98 -19.77 11.33
N PRO A 637 17.83 -20.73 10.41
CA PRO A 637 16.52 -21.29 10.07
C PRO A 637 15.70 -21.64 11.31
N LEU A 638 14.44 -21.26 11.28
CA LEU A 638 13.53 -21.39 12.41
C LEU A 638 13.43 -22.87 12.85
N PRO A 639 13.63 -23.20 14.15
CA PRO A 639 13.53 -24.56 14.64
C PRO A 639 12.14 -25.18 14.41
N GLN A 640 12.11 -26.50 14.16
CA GLN A 640 10.86 -27.24 14.02
C GLN A 640 10.07 -27.25 15.33
N SER A 641 8.78 -26.94 15.27
CA SER A 641 7.86 -27.09 16.39
C SER A 641 7.22 -28.49 16.43
N PRO A 642 6.88 -29.02 17.63
CA PRO A 642 7.17 -28.46 18.95
C PRO A 642 8.60 -28.70 19.41
N ILE A 643 9.17 -27.78 20.19
CA ILE A 643 10.52 -27.85 20.73
C ILE A 643 10.51 -27.91 22.27
N THR A 644 11.59 -28.44 22.89
CA THR A 644 11.78 -28.47 24.34
C THR A 644 12.86 -27.48 24.78
N SER A 645 12.70 -26.89 25.96
CA SER A 645 13.70 -26.06 26.60
C SER A 645 13.62 -26.24 28.13
N GLU A 646 14.78 -26.47 28.76
CA GLU A 646 14.92 -26.54 30.21
C GLU A 646 15.22 -25.18 30.85
N LEU A 647 15.31 -24.09 30.04
CA LEU A 647 15.60 -22.77 30.56
C LEU A 647 14.39 -22.21 31.28
N GLN A 648 14.59 -21.19 32.12
CA GLN A 648 13.56 -20.59 32.95
C GLN A 648 12.44 -19.99 32.05
N GLU A 649 11.20 -20.13 32.51
CA GLU A 649 10.06 -19.48 31.86
C GLU A 649 10.05 -17.98 32.15
N GLU A 650 9.92 -17.19 31.09
CA GLU A 650 9.84 -15.73 31.11
C GLU A 650 8.53 -15.25 30.52
N ILE A 651 8.19 -13.99 30.73
CA ILE A 651 7.04 -13.35 30.11
C ILE A 651 7.54 -12.37 29.06
N LEU A 652 7.25 -12.66 27.80
CA LEU A 652 7.52 -11.73 26.68
C LEU A 652 6.40 -10.72 26.51
N THR A 653 6.75 -9.51 26.10
CA THR A 653 5.81 -8.51 25.62
C THR A 653 5.87 -8.45 24.11
N LEU A 654 4.75 -8.78 23.45
CA LEU A 654 4.60 -8.65 22.02
C LEU A 654 3.88 -7.32 21.72
N VAL A 655 4.28 -6.70 20.62
CA VAL A 655 3.74 -5.43 20.13
C VAL A 655 3.31 -5.56 18.66
N PRO A 656 2.49 -4.66 18.10
CA PRO A 656 2.20 -4.70 16.66
C PRO A 656 3.47 -4.69 15.83
N TYR A 657 3.53 -5.49 14.80
CA TYR A 657 4.69 -5.73 13.91
C TYR A 657 5.48 -4.46 13.55
N ALA A 658 4.77 -3.41 13.18
CA ALA A 658 5.37 -2.16 12.72
C ALA A 658 6.02 -1.32 13.84
N THR A 659 5.63 -1.56 15.10
CA THR A 659 6.10 -0.77 16.25
C THR A 659 7.43 -1.25 16.83
N THR A 660 8.15 -2.10 16.12
CA THR A 660 9.52 -2.52 16.45
C THR A 660 10.28 -2.79 15.15
N LYS A 661 11.57 -2.50 15.12
CA LYS A 661 12.38 -2.70 13.93
C LYS A 661 13.21 -3.97 14.01
N LEU A 662 13.70 -4.35 15.19
CA LEU A 662 14.20 -5.70 15.44
C LEU A 662 13.10 -6.53 16.12
N ARG A 663 12.81 -7.73 15.57
CA ARG A 663 11.60 -8.47 15.95
C ARG A 663 11.68 -9.96 15.69
N ILE A 664 10.90 -10.72 16.49
CA ILE A 664 10.51 -12.10 16.17
C ILE A 664 9.00 -12.14 16.02
N THR A 665 8.52 -12.62 14.89
CA THR A 665 7.08 -12.66 14.52
C THR A 665 6.57 -14.08 14.40
N ALA A 666 7.40 -15.01 13.91
CA ALA A 666 7.13 -16.43 13.87
C ALA A 666 7.96 -17.13 14.96
N PHE A 667 7.28 -17.85 15.84
CA PHE A 667 7.89 -18.46 17.00
C PHE A 667 7.80 -19.99 16.95
N PRO A 668 8.86 -20.71 17.35
CA PRO A 668 8.70 -22.10 17.72
C PRO A 668 7.72 -22.23 18.89
N GLN A 669 6.96 -23.33 18.93
CA GLN A 669 6.04 -23.66 20.02
C GLN A 669 6.71 -24.66 20.95
N LEU A 670 6.65 -24.43 22.27
CA LEU A 670 7.11 -25.38 23.26
C LEU A 670 6.21 -26.63 23.27
N LYS A 671 6.83 -27.78 23.55
CA LYS A 671 6.09 -29.02 23.83
C LYS A 671 5.32 -28.83 25.13
N SER A 672 3.99 -29.09 25.07
CA SER A 672 3.08 -29.04 26.23
C SER A 672 3.47 -30.06 27.29
#